data_ba747f0d94580e49b50c5067ec4a9b7b
#
_entry.id   ba747f0d94580e49b50c5067ec4a9b7b
#
_cell.length_a   1.000
_cell.length_b   1.000
_cell.length_c   1.000
_cell.angle_alpha   90.00
_cell.angle_beta   90.00
_cell.angle_gamma   90.00
#
_symmetry.space_group_name_H-M   'P 1'
#
loop_
_entity.id
_entity.type
_entity.pdbx_description
1 polymer ?
#
loop_
_entity_poly.entity_id
_entity_poly.type
_entity_poly.pdbx_seq_one_letter_code
_entity_poly.pdbx_strand_id
1 'polypeptide(L)'
;MMCATLTWAQNVASVVIDSRSGDPLAGAVVSAVAQGKWQTITDANGRFELPQRMVGTKIRITILGYKTLSVTAKRQGIYRMTEDISTLGEVVVTARTGQGQTTSSVIGRDAMRHLQPNSIADLMELLPGGYAKDPNMGQANLITLRETGTMGAYGTETRNNNYSITSLGTQFVIDGVPLMTDANLQYSPLGGTQSSTSSSSAEGSRNITNSGVDMRAISTDDIESVEVMRGIPSAEYGNLTSGLVSIRKIRRAMPLTVRFKADGYSKLFSAGKGVNLNRRGTSLLNMDLGYLDSKTDPTDNLENYKRLTASLRYTLKADRKAYSWSWNSALDYQGSFDNAKADPDLNYGHIDEYRSSYNRIAMTNNFMLKPRKSVWSEVAVNSMVSLQTDRLRQTRLVAPQRYGIVPLSWTDGENEAQAVFAEYVAHYLCDGKPFSAYVKAKGVMGFKTGRATHTLKLGLNWDIAKNFGRGQVYDMHRPLSVTGWSSRPRRYKDIPSLQNLSAFGEEQMRWSLGRSTIDLMAGLRLAMMPGLASRYDMSGRIYADPRINMGWHLPKLTVGGEPMTISLNAGYGITTKMPTLNYLYPDRYYSNFISLAYYDASSPAQNSRFVVHTYIQDPTNYHLSPARNHKWEVRVDLDWHDNTLSIDYFRETMNDGFRYAAIYGSYAYRAYDVSQMQAGRDYHSLPYTERQVLDGYQKAGNGSRLVKQGIELAFTSQRIHALRTRINVTGAWFRTLYTNSQPMFDAVSTVIDNQPVREQYVGLYDWNDGRLNDRVNTNVTFDTQIPEWRLIFTTSVQCMWMIHTRQMWKNGTPMAYIAASDGQLHPYTTESLNDPRLSQLTRNYNADLFRPFTVPMSAIVNLKVTKEIGRMMRLSFFANKILDYLPDYTANGRTIRRNASPYFGVEAGLSL
;
A
#
# COMPACT_ATOMS: atom_id res chain seq x y z
N MET A 1 -9.72 40.71 -65.01
CA MET A 1 -9.12 40.85 -63.72
C MET A 1 -10.22 40.85 -62.66
N MET A 2 -10.48 39.71 -62.08
CA MET A 2 -11.53 39.57 -61.02
C MET A 2 -10.83 38.93 -59.84
N CYS A 3 -10.54 39.77 -58.79
CA CYS A 3 -9.90 39.32 -57.54
C CYS A 3 -10.96 38.72 -56.69
N ALA A 4 -10.95 37.39 -56.50
CA ALA A 4 -11.76 36.69 -55.53
C ALA A 4 -11.07 36.77 -54.17
N THR A 5 -11.61 37.59 -53.26
CA THR A 5 -11.21 37.63 -51.86
C THR A 5 -11.72 36.39 -51.14
N LEU A 6 -10.82 35.46 -50.81
CA LEU A 6 -11.05 34.36 -49.88
C LEU A 6 -11.21 34.92 -48.47
N THR A 7 -12.46 35.06 -47.99
CA THR A 7 -12.75 35.35 -46.58
C THR A 7 -12.54 34.04 -45.76
N TRP A 8 -11.46 34.01 -45.02
CA TRP A 8 -11.24 33.00 -43.99
C TRP A 8 -12.26 33.17 -42.88
N ALA A 9 -13.13 32.20 -42.69
CA ALA A 9 -14.06 32.15 -41.58
C ALA A 9 -13.22 32.01 -40.30
N GLN A 10 -13.02 33.11 -39.55
CA GLN A 10 -12.35 33.10 -38.26
C GLN A 10 -13.22 32.37 -37.22
N ASN A 11 -12.81 31.21 -36.76
CA ASN A 11 -13.39 30.58 -35.60
C ASN A 11 -13.12 31.42 -34.34
N VAL A 12 -14.12 31.56 -33.49
CA VAL A 12 -14.03 32.40 -32.31
C VAL A 12 -13.88 31.52 -31.07
N ALA A 13 -12.79 31.65 -30.39
CA ALA A 13 -12.54 30.89 -29.16
C ALA A 13 -13.44 31.38 -28.01
N SER A 14 -14.20 30.45 -27.45
CA SER A 14 -15.04 30.66 -26.26
C SER A 14 -14.60 29.74 -25.11
N VAL A 15 -14.97 30.04 -23.88
CA VAL A 15 -14.54 29.27 -22.71
C VAL A 15 -15.72 28.90 -21.81
N VAL A 16 -15.69 27.67 -21.27
CA VAL A 16 -16.63 27.20 -20.26
C VAL A 16 -15.87 27.12 -18.92
N ILE A 17 -16.43 27.74 -17.90
CA ILE A 17 -15.83 27.81 -16.55
C ILE A 17 -16.87 27.47 -15.50
N ASP A 18 -16.39 26.97 -14.35
CA ASP A 18 -17.20 26.86 -13.14
C ASP A 18 -17.65 28.25 -12.67
N SER A 19 -18.92 28.42 -12.34
CA SER A 19 -19.49 29.69 -11.91
C SER A 19 -18.99 30.16 -10.55
N ARG A 20 -18.54 29.27 -9.69
CA ARG A 20 -18.14 29.50 -8.30
C ARG A 20 -16.64 29.62 -8.14
N SER A 21 -15.88 28.64 -8.66
CA SER A 21 -14.42 28.63 -8.58
C SER A 21 -13.74 29.42 -9.69
N GLY A 22 -14.43 29.63 -10.81
CA GLY A 22 -13.85 30.22 -12.02
C GLY A 22 -12.89 29.29 -12.77
N ASP A 23 -12.77 28.04 -12.34
CA ASP A 23 -11.89 27.07 -12.97
C ASP A 23 -12.42 26.64 -14.35
N PRO A 24 -11.55 26.45 -15.35
CA PRO A 24 -11.96 26.00 -16.67
C PRO A 24 -12.49 24.57 -16.63
N LEU A 25 -13.61 24.32 -17.30
CA LEU A 25 -14.24 23.01 -17.39
C LEU A 25 -13.82 22.31 -18.68
N ALA A 26 -12.88 21.38 -18.53
CA ALA A 26 -12.42 20.50 -19.61
C ALA A 26 -13.43 19.37 -19.84
N GLY A 27 -13.66 19.01 -21.12
CA GLY A 27 -14.56 17.91 -21.47
C GLY A 27 -16.04 18.28 -21.49
N ALA A 28 -16.40 19.57 -21.35
CA ALA A 28 -17.77 20.01 -21.51
C ALA A 28 -18.22 19.88 -22.99
N VAL A 29 -19.34 19.21 -23.20
CA VAL A 29 -19.92 19.02 -24.53
C VAL A 29 -20.75 20.23 -24.88
N VAL A 30 -20.42 20.91 -25.97
CA VAL A 30 -21.16 22.03 -26.50
C VAL A 30 -21.84 21.62 -27.80
N SER A 31 -23.17 21.72 -27.88
CA SER A 31 -23.98 21.34 -29.04
C SER A 31 -25.01 22.38 -29.43
N ALA A 32 -25.37 22.43 -30.71
CA ALA A 32 -26.46 23.28 -31.19
C ALA A 32 -27.83 22.73 -30.81
N VAL A 33 -28.75 23.59 -30.34
CA VAL A 33 -30.11 23.16 -29.92
C VAL A 33 -31.02 22.91 -31.12
N ALA A 34 -30.89 23.65 -32.18
CA ALA A 34 -31.84 23.66 -33.30
C ALA A 34 -31.44 22.89 -34.58
N GLN A 35 -30.19 22.55 -34.73
CA GLN A 35 -29.66 21.76 -35.87
C GLN A 35 -28.66 20.73 -35.35
N GLY A 36 -29.09 19.50 -35.09
CA GLY A 36 -28.36 18.42 -34.41
C GLY A 36 -27.08 17.91 -35.08
N LYS A 37 -26.34 18.71 -35.84
CA LYS A 37 -25.12 18.31 -36.56
C LYS A 37 -23.82 18.96 -36.07
N TRP A 38 -23.87 19.95 -35.20
CA TRP A 38 -22.65 20.56 -34.67
C TRP A 38 -22.50 20.32 -33.21
N GLN A 39 -21.38 19.74 -32.86
CA GLN A 39 -20.99 19.44 -31.49
C GLN A 39 -19.48 19.55 -31.36
N THR A 40 -19.01 20.11 -30.27
CA THR A 40 -17.58 20.19 -29.91
C THR A 40 -17.41 19.92 -28.42
N ILE A 41 -16.18 19.68 -27.99
CA ILE A 41 -15.82 19.43 -26.58
C ILE A 41 -14.79 20.45 -26.16
N THR A 42 -14.86 20.95 -24.92
CA THR A 42 -13.88 21.90 -24.40
C THR A 42 -12.54 21.20 -24.13
N ASP A 43 -11.45 21.90 -24.42
CA ASP A 43 -10.09 21.45 -24.15
C ASP A 43 -9.74 21.50 -22.64
N ALA A 44 -8.51 21.17 -22.28
CA ALA A 44 -8.02 21.20 -20.89
C ALA A 44 -8.10 22.59 -20.22
N ASN A 45 -8.24 23.66 -21.00
CA ASN A 45 -8.44 25.02 -20.53
C ASN A 45 -9.90 25.47 -20.61
N GLY A 46 -10.84 24.56 -20.78
CA GLY A 46 -12.26 24.85 -20.92
C GLY A 46 -12.63 25.54 -22.22
N ARG A 47 -11.76 25.59 -23.22
CA ARG A 47 -11.96 26.35 -24.47
C ARG A 47 -12.53 25.50 -25.57
N PHE A 48 -13.36 26.10 -26.41
CA PHE A 48 -13.87 25.51 -27.64
C PHE A 48 -13.97 26.57 -28.75
N GLU A 49 -13.86 26.10 -29.98
CA GLU A 49 -14.02 26.96 -31.17
C GLU A 49 -15.48 26.98 -31.61
N LEU A 50 -16.06 28.17 -31.66
CA LEU A 50 -17.40 28.38 -32.12
C LEU A 50 -17.36 28.88 -33.57
N PRO A 51 -17.94 28.18 -34.54
CA PRO A 51 -18.05 28.66 -35.92
C PRO A 51 -18.84 29.98 -35.94
N GLN A 52 -18.39 30.95 -36.73
CA GLN A 52 -19.02 32.29 -36.79
C GLN A 52 -20.51 32.24 -37.12
N ARG A 53 -20.95 31.26 -37.92
CA ARG A 53 -22.37 31.02 -38.27
C ARG A 53 -23.24 30.61 -37.07
N MET A 54 -22.58 30.18 -35.95
CA MET A 54 -23.27 29.74 -34.73
C MET A 54 -23.43 30.87 -33.72
N VAL A 55 -22.78 32.03 -33.91
CA VAL A 55 -22.95 33.19 -33.05
C VAL A 55 -24.40 33.71 -33.19
N GLY A 56 -25.07 33.91 -32.05
CA GLY A 56 -26.48 34.27 -32.01
C GLY A 56 -27.48 33.08 -31.99
N THR A 57 -27.00 31.86 -32.20
CA THR A 57 -27.87 30.67 -32.09
C THR A 57 -27.90 30.10 -30.66
N LYS A 58 -28.91 29.30 -30.31
CA LYS A 58 -28.97 28.63 -29.03
C LYS A 58 -28.03 27.41 -29.02
N ILE A 59 -27.09 27.39 -28.07
CA ILE A 59 -26.20 26.24 -27.78
C ILE A 59 -26.56 25.64 -26.40
N ARG A 60 -26.32 24.36 -26.28
CA ARG A 60 -26.44 23.59 -25.04
C ARG A 60 -25.08 23.13 -24.62
N ILE A 61 -24.70 23.38 -23.36
CA ILE A 61 -23.44 22.96 -22.75
C ILE A 61 -23.77 21.97 -21.65
N THR A 62 -23.17 20.80 -21.72
CA THR A 62 -23.36 19.73 -20.74
C THR A 62 -22.02 19.19 -20.29
N ILE A 63 -21.87 18.98 -19.00
CA ILE A 63 -20.73 18.30 -18.38
C ILE A 63 -21.25 17.61 -17.12
N LEU A 64 -20.68 16.46 -16.80
CA LEU A 64 -21.09 15.70 -15.63
C LEU A 64 -20.85 16.51 -14.35
N GLY A 65 -21.86 16.58 -13.46
CA GLY A 65 -21.81 17.34 -12.21
C GLY A 65 -22.23 18.80 -12.32
N TYR A 66 -22.68 19.28 -13.50
CA TYR A 66 -23.15 20.64 -13.72
C TYR A 66 -24.54 20.67 -14.32
N LYS A 67 -25.33 21.71 -13.97
CA LYS A 67 -26.61 21.96 -14.63
C LYS A 67 -26.39 22.22 -16.11
N THR A 68 -27.19 21.56 -16.94
CA THR A 68 -27.21 21.84 -18.38
C THR A 68 -27.46 23.34 -18.63
N LEU A 69 -26.52 23.99 -19.30
CA LEU A 69 -26.63 25.40 -19.65
C LEU A 69 -27.09 25.54 -21.09
N SER A 70 -28.27 26.15 -21.28
CA SER A 70 -28.80 26.53 -22.60
C SER A 70 -28.75 28.02 -22.77
N VAL A 71 -27.86 28.51 -23.64
CA VAL A 71 -27.59 29.96 -23.81
C VAL A 71 -27.45 30.33 -25.28
N THR A 72 -27.61 31.61 -25.59
CA THR A 72 -27.29 32.13 -26.91
C THR A 72 -25.77 32.26 -27.06
N ALA A 73 -25.23 31.69 -28.12
CA ALA A 73 -23.80 31.70 -28.42
C ALA A 73 -23.32 33.17 -28.70
N LYS A 74 -22.31 33.60 -27.94
CA LYS A 74 -21.69 34.93 -28.04
C LYS A 74 -20.29 34.81 -28.65
N ARG A 75 -19.87 35.84 -29.35
CA ARG A 75 -18.49 35.97 -29.84
C ARG A 75 -17.54 36.09 -28.65
N GLN A 76 -16.56 35.18 -28.53
CA GLN A 76 -15.64 35.07 -27.37
C GLN A 76 -16.40 34.94 -26.03
N GLY A 77 -17.45 34.11 -26.00
CA GLY A 77 -18.31 33.96 -24.84
C GLY A 77 -17.61 33.25 -23.67
N ILE A 78 -17.82 33.79 -22.47
CA ILE A 78 -17.49 33.10 -21.22
C ILE A 78 -18.79 32.48 -20.68
N TYR A 79 -18.87 31.15 -20.68
CA TYR A 79 -20.04 30.39 -20.22
C TYR A 79 -19.78 29.84 -18.82
N ARG A 80 -20.57 30.35 -17.86
CA ARG A 80 -20.45 29.95 -16.46
C ARG A 80 -21.44 28.82 -16.18
N MET A 81 -20.94 27.64 -15.88
CA MET A 81 -21.77 26.53 -15.48
C MET A 81 -21.87 26.47 -13.96
N THR A 82 -23.07 26.27 -13.47
CA THR A 82 -23.33 26.12 -12.05
C THR A 82 -23.32 24.64 -11.72
N GLU A 83 -22.57 24.25 -10.69
CA GLU A 83 -22.67 22.88 -10.16
C GLU A 83 -24.14 22.56 -9.87
N ASP A 84 -24.56 21.36 -10.19
CA ASP A 84 -25.94 20.91 -9.96
C ASP A 84 -26.18 20.57 -8.48
N ILE A 85 -26.31 21.66 -7.69
CA ILE A 85 -26.46 21.57 -6.21
C ILE A 85 -27.95 21.56 -5.82
N SER A 86 -28.88 21.76 -6.75
CA SER A 86 -30.26 22.19 -6.43
C SER A 86 -31.34 21.11 -6.37
N THR A 87 -31.09 19.95 -6.86
CA THR A 87 -31.81 18.73 -6.41
C THR A 87 -30.88 18.03 -5.45
N LEU A 88 -31.36 17.34 -4.41
CA LEU A 88 -30.55 16.36 -3.69
C LEU A 88 -29.77 15.62 -4.77
N GLY A 89 -28.54 16.09 -5.03
CA GLY A 89 -27.73 15.58 -6.10
C GLY A 89 -27.64 14.09 -5.87
N GLU A 90 -27.82 13.30 -6.90
CA GLU A 90 -27.71 11.86 -6.77
C GLU A 90 -26.44 11.51 -6.01
N VAL A 91 -26.57 11.10 -4.75
CA VAL A 91 -25.43 10.77 -3.91
C VAL A 91 -24.84 9.48 -4.44
N VAL A 92 -23.67 9.56 -5.04
CA VAL A 92 -22.94 8.39 -5.49
C VAL A 92 -22.20 7.79 -4.29
N VAL A 93 -22.73 6.69 -3.81
CA VAL A 93 -22.26 5.99 -2.59
C VAL A 93 -21.22 4.91 -2.87
N THR A 94 -20.83 4.73 -4.13
CA THR A 94 -19.88 3.70 -4.58
C THR A 94 -18.69 4.31 -5.32
N ALA A 95 -17.67 3.51 -5.56
CA ALA A 95 -16.58 3.87 -6.45
C ALA A 95 -17.07 3.91 -7.92
N ARG A 96 -16.64 4.93 -8.67
CA ARG A 96 -16.87 5.00 -10.12
C ARG A 96 -15.65 4.44 -10.85
N THR A 97 -15.87 3.72 -11.93
CA THR A 97 -14.78 3.35 -12.85
C THR A 97 -14.19 4.62 -13.46
N GLY A 98 -12.86 4.72 -13.45
CA GLY A 98 -12.16 5.85 -14.10
C GLY A 98 -12.38 5.81 -15.62
N GLN A 99 -12.64 6.97 -16.21
CA GLN A 99 -12.86 7.09 -17.66
C GLN A 99 -11.56 7.09 -18.50
N GLY A 100 -10.40 6.84 -17.87
CA GLY A 100 -9.10 6.77 -18.54
C GLY A 100 -8.84 5.42 -19.20
N GLN A 101 -7.73 5.35 -19.96
CA GLN A 101 -7.29 4.12 -20.62
C GLN A 101 -6.81 3.06 -19.61
N THR A 102 -6.41 3.48 -18.42
CA THR A 102 -5.93 2.64 -17.32
C THR A 102 -7.09 2.24 -16.40
N THR A 103 -7.07 1.01 -15.88
CA THR A 103 -8.07 0.54 -14.92
C THR A 103 -7.90 1.24 -13.58
N SER A 104 -8.86 2.10 -13.24
CA SER A 104 -8.90 2.81 -11.97
C SER A 104 -10.32 2.89 -11.40
N SER A 105 -10.41 3.16 -10.11
CA SER A 105 -11.66 3.46 -9.40
C SER A 105 -11.52 4.79 -8.66
N VAL A 106 -12.51 5.66 -8.81
CA VAL A 106 -12.56 6.96 -8.18
C VAL A 106 -13.63 6.97 -7.09
N ILE A 107 -13.24 7.24 -5.87
CA ILE A 107 -14.10 7.35 -4.69
C ILE A 107 -14.20 8.84 -4.34
N GLY A 108 -15.37 9.41 -4.55
CA GLY A 108 -15.64 10.81 -4.26
C GLY A 108 -16.03 11.06 -2.78
N ARG A 109 -16.09 12.33 -2.41
CA ARG A 109 -16.44 12.75 -1.04
C ARG A 109 -17.80 12.22 -0.58
N ASP A 110 -18.79 12.17 -1.47
CA ASP A 110 -20.14 11.71 -1.10
C ASP A 110 -20.14 10.21 -0.77
N ALA A 111 -19.40 9.39 -1.53
CA ALA A 111 -19.21 7.98 -1.21
C ALA A 111 -18.50 7.81 0.16
N MET A 112 -17.46 8.60 0.43
CA MET A 112 -16.78 8.58 1.72
C MET A 112 -17.68 8.99 2.87
N ARG A 113 -18.47 10.07 2.71
CA ARG A 113 -19.42 10.52 3.72
C ARG A 113 -20.52 9.49 4.00
N HIS A 114 -20.92 8.75 2.99
CA HIS A 114 -21.93 7.70 3.15
C HIS A 114 -21.35 6.43 3.77
N LEU A 115 -20.13 6.05 3.38
CA LEU A 115 -19.43 4.88 3.93
C LEU A 115 -19.07 5.06 5.42
N GLN A 116 -18.81 6.31 5.84
CA GLN A 116 -18.41 6.67 7.22
C GLN A 116 -17.10 5.99 7.66
N PRO A 117 -16.05 6.07 6.87
CA PRO A 117 -14.80 5.36 7.13
C PRO A 117 -14.09 5.92 8.36
N ASN A 118 -13.36 5.07 9.07
CA ASN A 118 -12.40 5.44 10.11
C ASN A 118 -11.04 5.82 9.51
N SER A 119 -10.69 5.20 8.40
CA SER A 119 -9.44 5.42 7.66
C SER A 119 -9.62 5.15 6.17
N ILE A 120 -8.59 5.44 5.37
CA ILE A 120 -8.60 5.11 3.95
C ILE A 120 -8.71 3.60 3.68
N ALA A 121 -8.37 2.75 4.66
CA ALA A 121 -8.50 1.30 4.54
C ALA A 121 -9.93 0.84 4.27
N ASP A 122 -10.91 1.52 4.89
CA ASP A 122 -12.32 1.17 4.74
C ASP A 122 -12.85 1.46 3.33
N LEU A 123 -12.18 2.37 2.59
CA LEU A 123 -12.56 2.68 1.21
C LEU A 123 -12.27 1.52 0.25
N MET A 124 -11.40 0.59 0.63
CA MET A 124 -11.00 -0.53 -0.23
C MET A 124 -12.15 -1.52 -0.44
N GLU A 125 -13.17 -1.53 0.44
CA GLU A 125 -14.37 -2.36 0.25
C GLU A 125 -15.19 -1.97 -0.99
N LEU A 126 -15.07 -0.71 -1.45
CA LEU A 126 -15.79 -0.20 -2.62
C LEU A 126 -15.15 -0.60 -3.96
N LEU A 127 -13.96 -1.18 -3.93
CA LEU A 127 -13.25 -1.60 -5.14
C LEU A 127 -13.77 -2.97 -5.64
N PRO A 128 -13.68 -3.27 -6.95
CA PRO A 128 -13.88 -4.63 -7.44
C PRO A 128 -12.98 -5.62 -6.68
N GLY A 129 -13.58 -6.70 -6.18
CA GLY A 129 -12.87 -7.66 -5.32
C GLY A 129 -12.68 -7.21 -3.86
N GLY A 130 -13.07 -5.99 -3.49
CA GLY A 130 -13.11 -5.52 -2.11
C GLY A 130 -14.23 -6.20 -1.31
N TYR A 131 -14.12 -6.19 0.01
CA TYR A 131 -15.17 -6.63 0.93
C TYR A 131 -15.00 -5.91 2.28
N ALA A 132 -16.12 -5.70 3.00
CA ALA A 132 -16.09 -5.10 4.32
C ALA A 132 -15.35 -6.02 5.30
N LYS A 133 -14.43 -5.44 6.02
CA LYS A 133 -13.70 -6.07 7.13
C LYS A 133 -14.18 -5.49 8.46
N ASP A 134 -14.08 -6.28 9.51
CA ASP A 134 -14.28 -5.73 10.85
C ASP A 134 -13.24 -4.63 11.10
N PRO A 135 -13.62 -3.54 11.77
CA PRO A 135 -12.72 -2.44 12.04
C PRO A 135 -11.67 -2.85 13.06
N ASN A 136 -10.61 -3.51 12.61
CA ASN A 136 -9.47 -3.87 13.43
C ASN A 136 -8.35 -2.83 13.25
N MET A 137 -8.22 -1.94 14.24
CA MET A 137 -7.14 -0.96 14.31
C MET A 137 -5.94 -1.43 15.15
N GLY A 138 -6.00 -2.62 15.75
CA GLY A 138 -4.89 -3.22 16.50
C GLY A 138 -3.77 -3.78 15.63
N GLN A 139 -4.00 -3.93 14.33
CA GLN A 139 -3.01 -4.44 13.37
C GLN A 139 -2.76 -3.42 12.27
N ALA A 140 -1.52 -3.38 11.75
CA ALA A 140 -1.19 -2.56 10.59
C ALA A 140 -2.07 -2.96 9.40
N ASN A 141 -2.73 -1.98 8.80
CA ASN A 141 -3.62 -2.20 7.66
C ASN A 141 -2.91 -1.83 6.36
N LEU A 142 -2.49 -2.85 5.63
CA LEU A 142 -1.69 -2.74 4.43
C LEU A 142 -2.54 -3.05 3.21
N ILE A 143 -2.34 -2.27 2.15
CA ILE A 143 -3.14 -2.42 0.93
C ILE A 143 -2.80 -3.71 0.18
N THR A 144 -3.83 -4.37 -0.34
CA THR A 144 -3.70 -5.47 -1.30
C THR A 144 -4.49 -5.11 -2.57
N LEU A 145 -3.82 -5.12 -3.72
CA LEU A 145 -4.43 -4.80 -5.02
C LEU A 145 -4.34 -6.00 -5.94
N ARG A 146 -5.50 -6.44 -6.48
CA ARG A 146 -5.56 -7.57 -7.44
C ARG A 146 -4.85 -8.83 -6.92
N GLU A 147 -4.94 -9.06 -5.61
CA GLU A 147 -4.22 -10.15 -4.95
C GLU A 147 -5.16 -10.83 -3.96
N THR A 148 -5.08 -12.14 -3.88
CA THR A 148 -5.75 -12.92 -2.85
C THR A 148 -4.71 -13.67 -2.05
N GLY A 149 -4.74 -13.48 -0.73
CA GLY A 149 -3.88 -14.18 0.21
C GLY A 149 -4.50 -15.45 0.74
N THR A 150 -3.79 -16.10 1.64
CA THR A 150 -4.33 -17.23 2.40
C THR A 150 -5.35 -16.69 3.39
N MET A 151 -6.59 -17.12 3.28
CA MET A 151 -7.57 -16.90 4.34
C MET A 151 -7.20 -17.71 5.56
N GLY A 152 -7.10 -17.06 6.71
CA GLY A 152 -6.98 -17.77 7.99
C GLY A 152 -8.24 -18.56 8.31
N ALA A 153 -8.15 -19.45 9.31
CA ALA A 153 -9.25 -20.32 9.75
C ALA A 153 -10.57 -19.54 10.07
N TYR A 154 -10.45 -18.28 10.43
CA TYR A 154 -11.58 -17.41 10.79
C TYR A 154 -12.02 -16.46 9.67
N GLY A 155 -11.64 -16.70 8.42
CA GLY A 155 -12.04 -15.86 7.30
C GLY A 155 -11.24 -14.56 7.15
N THR A 156 -10.18 -14.36 7.91
CA THR A 156 -9.25 -13.25 7.80
C THR A 156 -8.13 -13.56 6.81
N GLU A 157 -7.85 -12.66 5.87
CA GLU A 157 -6.68 -12.82 5.01
C GLU A 157 -5.40 -12.71 5.83
N THR A 158 -4.64 -13.80 5.88
CA THR A 158 -3.29 -13.76 6.44
C THR A 158 -2.32 -13.29 5.36
N ARG A 159 -1.59 -12.24 5.66
CA ARG A 159 -0.56 -11.72 4.78
C ARG A 159 0.62 -12.67 4.75
N ASN A 160 1.03 -13.08 3.57
CA ASN A 160 2.29 -13.80 3.39
C ASN A 160 3.42 -12.82 3.04
N ASN A 161 4.04 -12.24 4.08
CA ASN A 161 5.11 -11.26 3.92
C ASN A 161 6.36 -11.81 3.22
N ASN A 162 6.51 -13.15 3.18
CA ASN A 162 7.67 -13.76 2.54
C ASN A 162 7.58 -13.78 1.01
N TYR A 163 6.39 -13.58 0.44
CA TYR A 163 6.18 -13.69 -1.00
C TYR A 163 5.64 -12.41 -1.62
N SER A 164 4.87 -11.63 -0.87
CA SER A 164 4.16 -10.48 -1.42
C SER A 164 4.81 -9.17 -1.01
N ILE A 165 5.20 -8.38 -2.01
CA ILE A 165 5.60 -6.98 -1.85
C ILE A 165 4.52 -6.02 -2.38
N THR A 166 3.27 -6.47 -2.53
CA THR A 166 2.19 -5.68 -3.14
C THR A 166 1.95 -4.36 -2.41
N SER A 167 1.92 -4.37 -1.09
CA SER A 167 1.75 -3.14 -0.32
C SER A 167 2.97 -2.21 -0.42
N LEU A 168 4.19 -2.74 -0.33
CA LEU A 168 5.43 -1.97 -0.55
C LEU A 168 5.49 -1.42 -1.98
N GLY A 169 5.01 -2.19 -2.94
CA GLY A 169 4.93 -1.84 -4.36
C GLY A 169 3.72 -0.97 -4.72
N THR A 170 2.88 -0.56 -3.76
CA THR A 170 1.78 0.38 -3.99
C THR A 170 2.19 1.77 -3.54
N GLN A 171 2.20 2.72 -4.47
CA GLN A 171 2.55 4.11 -4.15
C GLN A 171 1.30 4.89 -3.72
N PHE A 172 1.39 5.56 -2.58
CA PHE A 172 0.41 6.55 -2.13
C PHE A 172 0.90 7.95 -2.50
N VAL A 173 0.06 8.71 -3.17
CA VAL A 173 0.35 10.08 -3.62
C VAL A 173 -0.70 11.02 -3.05
N ILE A 174 -0.29 12.04 -2.31
CA ILE A 174 -1.18 13.06 -1.73
C ILE A 174 -0.92 14.38 -2.45
N ASP A 175 -1.93 14.93 -3.11
CA ASP A 175 -1.81 16.17 -3.88
C ASP A 175 -0.59 16.21 -4.83
N GLY A 176 -0.27 15.07 -5.47
CA GLY A 176 0.80 14.94 -6.48
C GLY A 176 2.20 14.64 -5.94
N VAL A 177 2.38 14.46 -4.62
CA VAL A 177 3.65 14.06 -3.99
C VAL A 177 3.54 12.70 -3.29
N PRO A 178 4.55 11.82 -3.38
CA PRO A 178 4.49 10.50 -2.78
C PRO A 178 4.61 10.53 -1.25
N LEU A 179 3.91 9.63 -0.58
CA LEU A 179 4.13 9.30 0.83
C LEU A 179 5.27 8.28 0.90
N MET A 180 6.43 8.70 1.40
CA MET A 180 7.65 7.90 1.42
C MET A 180 7.78 7.12 2.73
N THR A 181 8.13 5.83 2.63
CA THR A 181 8.33 4.91 3.76
C THR A 181 9.69 4.20 3.73
N ASP A 182 10.54 4.51 2.75
CA ASP A 182 11.79 3.77 2.49
C ASP A 182 12.83 3.89 3.61
N ALA A 183 12.72 4.93 4.48
CA ALA A 183 13.58 5.14 5.65
C ALA A 183 12.99 4.63 6.97
N ASN A 184 11.83 3.94 6.95
CA ASN A 184 11.23 3.39 8.15
C ASN A 184 11.98 2.13 8.59
N LEU A 185 12.57 2.20 9.80
CA LEU A 185 13.39 1.14 10.41
C LEU A 185 12.88 0.79 11.81
N GLN A 186 11.59 0.96 12.07
CA GLN A 186 10.97 0.70 13.36
C GLN A 186 10.67 -0.80 13.51
N TYR A 187 11.65 -1.58 13.95
CA TYR A 187 11.51 -3.02 14.24
C TYR A 187 12.32 -3.39 15.49
N SER A 188 11.94 -4.49 16.14
CA SER A 188 12.69 -5.09 17.22
C SER A 188 13.55 -6.24 16.70
N PRO A 189 14.76 -6.43 17.20
CA PRO A 189 15.63 -7.55 16.83
C PRO A 189 15.21 -8.88 17.48
N LEU A 190 14.14 -8.92 18.28
CA LEU A 190 13.60 -10.15 18.84
C LEU A 190 13.15 -11.10 17.72
N GLY A 191 13.80 -12.22 17.60
CA GLY A 191 13.51 -13.23 16.59
C GLY A 191 14.56 -13.38 15.49
N GLY A 192 15.66 -12.66 15.55
CA GLY A 192 16.86 -12.89 14.71
C GLY A 192 16.68 -12.62 13.22
N THR A 193 15.54 -12.11 12.79
CA THR A 193 15.30 -11.79 11.38
C THR A 193 14.74 -10.41 11.23
N GLN A 194 15.29 -9.66 10.29
CA GLN A 194 14.74 -8.38 9.85
C GLN A 194 13.39 -8.55 9.12
N SER A 195 12.95 -9.76 8.89
CA SER A 195 11.63 -10.11 8.43
C SER A 195 10.72 -10.25 9.65
N SER A 196 9.91 -9.33 9.86
CA SER A 196 8.66 -9.12 10.62
C SER A 196 7.98 -10.27 11.38
N THR A 197 8.57 -11.44 11.56
CA THR A 197 7.98 -12.51 12.38
C THR A 197 8.55 -12.42 13.78
N SER A 198 8.16 -11.39 14.52
CA SER A 198 8.50 -11.38 15.93
C SER A 198 7.70 -12.42 16.70
N SER A 199 8.29 -12.88 17.78
CA SER A 199 7.68 -13.88 18.68
C SER A 199 6.52 -13.30 19.51
N SER A 200 6.37 -11.98 19.62
CA SER A 200 5.22 -11.37 20.28
C SER A 200 4.14 -11.03 19.25
N SER A 201 2.92 -11.44 19.52
CA SER A 201 1.76 -11.19 18.65
C SER A 201 1.54 -9.69 18.38
N ALA A 202 1.77 -8.86 19.37
CA ALA A 202 1.58 -7.42 19.29
C ALA A 202 2.59 -6.73 18.36
N GLU A 203 3.86 -7.10 18.43
CA GLU A 203 4.90 -6.53 17.57
C GLU A 203 4.76 -7.01 16.12
N GLY A 204 4.57 -8.30 15.89
CA GLY A 204 4.43 -8.88 14.55
C GLY A 204 3.24 -8.31 13.78
N SER A 205 2.14 -8.01 14.47
CA SER A 205 0.94 -7.44 13.85
C SER A 205 1.05 -5.95 13.52
N ARG A 206 1.99 -5.23 14.16
CA ARG A 206 2.14 -3.77 14.02
C ARG A 206 3.38 -3.33 13.26
N ASN A 207 4.33 -4.23 13.00
CA ASN A 207 5.55 -3.92 12.26
C ASN A 207 5.24 -3.60 10.79
N ILE A 208 5.67 -2.41 10.33
CA ILE A 208 5.49 -1.94 8.94
C ILE A 208 6.80 -1.80 8.15
N THR A 209 7.92 -2.20 8.73
CA THR A 209 9.23 -2.14 8.05
C THR A 209 9.20 -2.99 6.78
N ASN A 210 9.64 -2.44 5.66
CA ASN A 210 9.56 -3.03 4.31
C ASN A 210 8.15 -3.43 3.86
N SER A 211 7.13 -2.83 4.44
CA SER A 211 5.74 -3.25 4.25
C SER A 211 4.88 -2.23 3.52
N GLY A 212 5.40 -1.03 3.28
CA GLY A 212 4.66 0.07 2.63
C GLY A 212 3.89 0.92 3.65
N VAL A 213 2.75 1.46 3.24
CA VAL A 213 1.98 2.44 4.00
C VAL A 213 0.94 1.75 4.88
N ASP A 214 0.92 2.08 6.17
CA ASP A 214 -0.17 1.72 7.07
C ASP A 214 -1.37 2.65 6.83
N MET A 215 -2.43 2.11 6.23
CA MET A 215 -3.63 2.86 5.88
C MET A 215 -4.41 3.37 7.09
N ARG A 216 -4.24 2.78 8.30
CA ARG A 216 -4.86 3.28 9.54
C ARG A 216 -4.49 4.73 9.82
N ALA A 217 -3.28 5.12 9.46
CA ALA A 217 -2.73 6.42 9.74
C ALA A 217 -3.32 7.55 8.86
N ILE A 218 -4.00 7.24 7.75
CA ILE A 218 -4.56 8.21 6.82
C ILE A 218 -6.04 8.45 7.12
N SER A 219 -6.37 9.66 7.61
CA SER A 219 -7.76 10.09 7.80
C SER A 219 -8.43 10.40 6.45
N THR A 220 -9.75 10.19 6.39
CA THR A 220 -10.56 10.53 5.21
C THR A 220 -11.28 11.88 5.33
N ASP A 221 -11.17 12.57 6.47
CA ASP A 221 -11.99 13.74 6.78
C ASP A 221 -11.68 14.97 5.90
N ASP A 222 -10.41 15.15 5.53
CA ASP A 222 -9.91 16.25 4.70
C ASP A 222 -9.74 15.88 3.20
N ILE A 223 -10.24 14.70 2.80
CA ILE A 223 -10.09 14.17 1.44
C ILE A 223 -11.29 14.57 0.58
N GLU A 224 -11.02 15.05 -0.63
CA GLU A 224 -12.02 15.32 -1.67
C GLU A 224 -12.29 14.10 -2.53
N SER A 225 -11.24 13.40 -2.94
CA SER A 225 -11.35 12.16 -3.72
C SER A 225 -10.13 11.28 -3.56
N VAL A 226 -10.35 9.98 -3.71
CA VAL A 226 -9.31 8.95 -3.79
C VAL A 226 -9.46 8.24 -5.12
N GLU A 227 -8.40 8.20 -5.91
CA GLU A 227 -8.33 7.38 -7.12
C GLU A 227 -7.36 6.23 -6.89
N VAL A 228 -7.84 5.00 -7.07
CA VAL A 228 -7.05 3.78 -6.95
C VAL A 228 -6.83 3.21 -8.35
N MET A 229 -5.62 3.40 -8.87
CA MET A 229 -5.17 2.86 -10.16
C MET A 229 -4.57 1.48 -9.94
N ARG A 230 -5.22 0.46 -10.49
CA ARG A 230 -4.78 -0.94 -10.40
C ARG A 230 -4.05 -1.39 -11.66
N GLY A 231 -4.37 -0.77 -12.79
CA GLY A 231 -3.78 -1.05 -14.09
C GLY A 231 -2.38 -0.44 -14.27
N ILE A 232 -2.09 0.00 -15.48
CA ILE A 232 -0.79 0.55 -15.88
C ILE A 232 -0.82 2.08 -15.74
N PRO A 233 -0.18 2.67 -14.71
CA PRO A 233 -0.24 4.11 -14.48
C PRO A 233 0.63 4.88 -15.48
N SER A 234 0.39 6.20 -15.59
CA SER A 234 1.24 7.13 -16.34
C SER A 234 2.73 6.99 -15.96
N ALA A 235 3.63 7.20 -16.91
CA ALA A 235 5.08 7.20 -16.71
C ALA A 235 5.56 8.30 -15.71
N GLU A 236 4.71 9.29 -15.43
CA GLU A 236 4.93 10.29 -14.37
C GLU A 236 5.14 9.63 -12.99
N TYR A 237 4.51 8.47 -12.74
CA TYR A 237 4.58 7.73 -11.48
C TYR A 237 5.54 6.54 -11.58
N GLY A 238 6.35 6.33 -10.56
CA GLY A 238 7.33 5.24 -10.51
C GLY A 238 7.64 4.80 -9.09
N ASN A 239 8.65 3.94 -8.94
CA ASN A 239 8.99 3.28 -7.69
C ASN A 239 7.80 2.48 -7.11
N LEU A 240 7.09 1.76 -8.00
CA LEU A 240 5.91 0.96 -7.69
C LEU A 240 5.86 -0.29 -8.58
N THR A 241 5.26 -1.37 -8.09
CA THR A 241 5.01 -2.60 -8.86
C THR A 241 3.53 -2.97 -8.89
N SER A 242 2.73 -2.52 -7.93
CA SER A 242 1.36 -3.01 -7.76
C SER A 242 0.32 -2.01 -8.25
N GLY A 243 0.34 -0.79 -7.73
CA GLY A 243 -0.63 0.22 -8.12
C GLY A 243 -0.33 1.59 -7.53
N LEU A 244 -1.28 2.50 -7.73
CA LEU A 244 -1.18 3.89 -7.29
C LEU A 244 -2.47 4.29 -6.57
N VAL A 245 -2.35 4.84 -5.37
CA VAL A 245 -3.46 5.48 -4.63
C VAL A 245 -3.23 6.98 -4.65
N SER A 246 -4.00 7.70 -5.45
CA SER A 246 -3.92 9.14 -5.59
C SER A 246 -4.99 9.80 -4.73
N ILE A 247 -4.57 10.58 -3.76
CA ILE A 247 -5.43 11.28 -2.79
C ILE A 247 -5.40 12.76 -3.09
N ARG A 248 -6.58 13.33 -3.29
CA ARG A 248 -6.75 14.79 -3.42
C ARG A 248 -7.40 15.33 -2.16
N LYS A 249 -6.76 16.31 -1.56
CA LYS A 249 -7.29 17.00 -0.39
C LYS A 249 -8.23 18.14 -0.76
N ILE A 250 -9.15 18.50 0.15
CA ILE A 250 -10.12 19.57 -0.03
C ILE A 250 -9.39 20.92 -0.13
N ARG A 251 -9.68 21.67 -1.21
CA ARG A 251 -9.15 23.02 -1.44
C ARG A 251 -10.24 23.93 -1.97
N ARG A 252 -11.24 24.19 -1.13
CA ARG A 252 -12.37 25.09 -1.44
C ARG A 252 -12.88 25.76 -0.18
N ALA A 253 -13.56 26.90 -0.35
CA ALA A 253 -14.32 27.50 0.74
C ALA A 253 -15.44 26.55 1.19
N MET A 254 -15.54 26.34 2.49
CA MET A 254 -16.55 25.49 3.10
C MET A 254 -16.88 25.99 4.50
N PRO A 255 -18.15 25.85 4.95
CA PRO A 255 -18.51 26.16 6.32
C PRO A 255 -17.73 25.31 7.31
N LEU A 256 -17.76 25.66 8.59
CA LEU A 256 -17.23 24.82 9.64
C LEU A 256 -18.03 23.50 9.63
N THR A 257 -17.33 22.40 9.35
CA THR A 257 -17.90 21.06 9.40
C THR A 257 -17.32 20.31 10.59
N VAL A 258 -18.19 19.74 11.41
CA VAL A 258 -17.80 18.90 12.56
C VAL A 258 -18.41 17.52 12.34
N ARG A 259 -17.63 16.48 12.57
CA ARG A 259 -18.05 15.08 12.46
C ARG A 259 -17.74 14.37 13.76
N PHE A 260 -18.69 13.64 14.29
CA PHE A 260 -18.55 12.72 15.39
C PHE A 260 -19.08 11.36 14.98
N LYS A 261 -18.30 10.31 15.20
CA LYS A 261 -18.70 8.92 14.97
C LYS A 261 -18.37 8.09 16.20
N ALA A 262 -19.29 7.20 16.57
CA ALA A 262 -19.08 6.20 17.60
C ALA A 262 -19.65 4.85 17.16
N ASP A 263 -18.86 3.81 17.37
CA ASP A 263 -19.26 2.41 17.20
C ASP A 263 -18.67 1.55 18.33
N GLY A 264 -18.89 0.23 18.29
CA GLY A 264 -18.39 -0.69 19.31
C GLY A 264 -16.87 -0.71 19.48
N TYR A 265 -16.11 -0.29 18.45
CA TYR A 265 -14.65 -0.38 18.40
C TYR A 265 -13.96 0.97 18.41
N SER A 266 -14.63 2.04 18.00
CA SER A 266 -13.97 3.33 17.77
C SER A 266 -14.82 4.54 18.09
N LYS A 267 -14.13 5.63 18.46
CA LYS A 267 -14.67 6.98 18.59
C LYS A 267 -13.84 7.91 17.71
N LEU A 268 -14.49 8.63 16.81
CA LEU A 268 -13.85 9.56 15.89
C LEU A 268 -14.47 10.95 16.04
N PHE A 269 -13.61 11.95 16.06
CA PHE A 269 -13.97 13.36 16.01
C PHE A 269 -13.16 14.05 14.91
N SER A 270 -13.80 14.88 14.10
CA SER A 270 -13.09 15.77 13.18
C SER A 270 -13.78 17.11 13.00
N ALA A 271 -12.99 18.13 12.70
CA ALA A 271 -13.47 19.47 12.40
C ALA A 271 -12.65 20.06 11.23
N GLY A 272 -13.34 20.72 10.29
CA GLY A 272 -12.69 21.30 9.13
C GLY A 272 -13.41 22.59 8.67
N LYS A 273 -12.62 23.57 8.17
CA LYS A 273 -13.13 24.85 7.64
C LYS A 273 -12.29 25.33 6.47
N GLY A 274 -12.94 25.91 5.45
CA GLY A 274 -12.30 26.57 4.33
C GLY A 274 -12.73 28.02 4.21
N VAL A 275 -11.78 28.96 4.21
CA VAL A 275 -12.05 30.40 4.20
C VAL A 275 -11.38 31.08 3.02
N ASN A 276 -12.15 31.83 2.22
CA ASN A 276 -11.59 32.75 1.25
C ASN A 276 -10.99 33.96 1.97
N LEU A 277 -9.68 34.15 1.83
CA LEU A 277 -8.99 35.29 2.45
C LEU A 277 -9.17 36.60 1.67
N ASN A 278 -9.70 36.53 0.46
CA ASN A 278 -10.01 37.68 -0.33
C ASN A 278 -11.37 37.55 -1.05
N ARG A 279 -12.00 38.68 -1.37
CA ARG A 279 -13.31 38.71 -2.06
C ARG A 279 -13.31 38.08 -3.45
N ARG A 280 -12.15 37.97 -4.10
CA ARG A 280 -12.02 37.38 -5.45
C ARG A 280 -11.92 35.87 -5.43
N GLY A 281 -11.81 35.23 -4.25
CA GLY A 281 -11.64 33.77 -4.10
C GLY A 281 -10.32 33.25 -4.66
N THR A 282 -9.33 34.12 -4.88
CA THR A 282 -8.00 33.72 -5.38
C THR A 282 -7.02 33.32 -4.29
N SER A 283 -7.35 33.59 -3.02
CA SER A 283 -6.58 33.21 -1.84
C SER A 283 -7.48 32.46 -0.87
N LEU A 284 -7.15 31.22 -0.57
CA LEU A 284 -7.96 30.29 0.20
C LEU A 284 -7.12 29.63 1.27
N LEU A 285 -7.69 29.46 2.47
CA LEU A 285 -7.11 28.73 3.59
C LEU A 285 -8.07 27.62 4.02
N ASN A 286 -7.61 26.37 4.04
CA ASN A 286 -8.32 25.23 4.63
C ASN A 286 -7.58 24.75 5.88
N MET A 287 -8.34 24.42 6.92
CA MET A 287 -7.83 23.90 8.20
C MET A 287 -8.65 22.69 8.58
N ASP A 288 -8.00 21.61 8.99
CA ASP A 288 -8.66 20.38 9.42
C ASP A 288 -7.93 19.79 10.63
N LEU A 289 -8.72 19.22 11.56
CA LEU A 289 -8.27 18.51 12.75
C LEU A 289 -9.05 17.21 12.86
N GLY A 290 -8.40 16.11 13.17
CA GLY A 290 -9.05 14.82 13.36
C GLY A 290 -8.43 14.04 14.52
N TYR A 291 -9.26 13.36 15.30
CA TYR A 291 -8.89 12.46 16.38
C TYR A 291 -9.67 11.15 16.29
N LEU A 292 -8.97 10.04 16.43
CA LEU A 292 -9.54 8.69 16.50
C LEU A 292 -8.98 7.97 17.71
N ASP A 293 -9.84 7.34 18.49
CA ASP A 293 -9.51 6.38 19.54
C ASP A 293 -10.21 5.05 19.22
N SER A 294 -9.44 3.98 19.08
CA SER A 294 -9.95 2.67 18.67
C SER A 294 -9.34 1.56 19.51
N LYS A 295 -10.13 0.53 19.77
CA LYS A 295 -9.74 -0.69 20.45
C LYS A 295 -10.03 -1.89 19.56
N THR A 296 -9.20 -2.93 19.64
CA THR A 296 -9.44 -4.20 18.96
C THR A 296 -10.60 -4.95 19.60
N ASP A 297 -10.63 -4.97 20.93
CA ASP A 297 -11.71 -5.47 21.76
C ASP A 297 -12.24 -4.32 22.64
N PRO A 298 -13.53 -3.96 22.57
CA PRO A 298 -14.10 -2.90 23.39
C PRO A 298 -14.00 -3.15 24.90
N THR A 299 -13.91 -4.42 25.31
CA THR A 299 -13.81 -4.83 26.72
C THR A 299 -12.37 -4.79 27.24
N ASP A 300 -11.38 -4.82 26.35
CA ASP A 300 -9.97 -4.75 26.68
C ASP A 300 -9.50 -3.29 26.80
N ASN A 301 -9.01 -2.91 27.98
CA ASN A 301 -8.43 -1.60 28.23
C ASN A 301 -6.90 -1.55 28.03
N LEU A 302 -6.28 -2.69 27.82
CA LEU A 302 -4.82 -2.85 27.75
C LEU A 302 -4.28 -2.67 26.33
N GLU A 303 -5.18 -2.72 25.33
CA GLU A 303 -4.85 -2.56 23.93
C GLU A 303 -5.65 -1.43 23.28
N ASN A 304 -4.96 -0.46 22.66
CA ASN A 304 -5.61 0.62 21.92
C ASN A 304 -4.73 1.19 20.80
N TYR A 305 -5.39 1.81 19.83
CA TYR A 305 -4.80 2.61 18.76
C TYR A 305 -5.41 4.02 18.76
N LYS A 306 -4.56 5.04 18.74
CA LYS A 306 -5.00 6.44 18.63
C LYS A 306 -4.37 7.11 17.43
N ARG A 307 -5.13 7.98 16.75
CA ARG A 307 -4.64 8.81 15.67
C ARG A 307 -5.02 10.26 15.88
N LEU A 308 -4.05 11.15 15.66
CA LEU A 308 -4.25 12.60 15.65
C LEU A 308 -3.76 13.15 14.30
N THR A 309 -4.59 13.93 13.61
CA THR A 309 -4.25 14.56 12.35
C THR A 309 -4.56 16.05 12.40
N ALA A 310 -3.67 16.87 11.84
CA ALA A 310 -3.92 18.29 11.63
C ALA A 310 -3.38 18.70 10.27
N SER A 311 -4.11 19.55 9.55
CA SER A 311 -3.74 19.98 8.21
C SER A 311 -4.07 21.46 8.02
N LEU A 312 -3.08 22.22 7.50
CA LEU A 312 -3.23 23.61 7.12
C LEU A 312 -2.86 23.73 5.63
N ARG A 313 -3.82 24.12 4.80
CA ARG A 313 -3.63 24.17 3.34
C ARG A 313 -3.93 25.57 2.83
N TYR A 314 -2.95 26.18 2.18
CA TYR A 314 -3.05 27.48 1.54
C TYR A 314 -3.06 27.32 0.02
N THR A 315 -3.97 28.01 -0.64
CA THR A 315 -4.06 28.04 -2.10
C THR A 315 -4.07 29.49 -2.57
N LEU A 316 -3.17 29.84 -3.48
CA LEU A 316 -3.11 31.13 -4.13
C LEU A 316 -3.17 30.91 -5.65
N LYS A 317 -4.07 31.65 -6.31
CA LYS A 317 -4.26 31.59 -7.77
C LYS A 317 -4.21 33.00 -8.34
N ALA A 318 -3.61 33.15 -9.51
CA ALA A 318 -3.68 34.39 -10.27
C ALA A 318 -3.92 34.08 -11.74
N ASP A 319 -4.81 34.87 -12.34
CA ASP A 319 -5.15 34.80 -13.75
C ASP A 319 -4.74 36.16 -14.41
N ARG A 320 -3.85 36.07 -15.42
CA ARG A 320 -3.31 37.16 -16.18
C ARG A 320 -3.59 36.95 -17.67
N LYS A 321 -3.50 37.99 -18.49
CA LYS A 321 -3.76 37.90 -19.93
C LYS A 321 -2.84 36.88 -20.63
N ALA A 322 -1.59 36.79 -20.23
CA ALA A 322 -0.57 35.91 -20.86
C ALA A 322 -0.44 34.54 -20.21
N TYR A 323 -0.80 34.38 -18.94
CA TYR A 323 -0.66 33.14 -18.17
C TYR A 323 -1.60 33.08 -16.97
N SER A 324 -1.88 31.91 -16.48
CA SER A 324 -2.44 31.68 -15.16
C SER A 324 -1.47 30.83 -14.32
N TRP A 325 -1.46 31.05 -13.02
CA TRP A 325 -0.67 30.22 -12.12
C TRP A 325 -1.43 29.94 -10.84
N SER A 326 -1.05 28.84 -10.22
CA SER A 326 -1.54 28.46 -8.90
C SER A 326 -0.39 27.95 -8.04
N TRP A 327 -0.41 28.30 -6.76
CA TRP A 327 0.47 27.78 -5.74
C TRP A 327 -0.36 27.19 -4.62
N ASN A 328 -0.16 25.91 -4.38
CA ASN A 328 -0.79 25.14 -3.31
C ASN A 328 0.28 24.72 -2.32
N SER A 329 0.19 25.19 -1.09
CA SER A 329 1.05 24.79 0.01
C SER A 329 0.24 24.05 1.06
N ALA A 330 0.82 23.05 1.72
CA ALA A 330 0.21 22.38 2.85
C ALA A 330 1.25 22.05 3.92
N LEU A 331 0.83 22.19 5.18
CA LEU A 331 1.53 21.69 6.36
C LEU A 331 0.64 20.66 7.02
N ASP A 332 1.08 19.41 7.01
CA ASP A 332 0.35 18.27 7.52
C ASP A 332 1.06 17.68 8.73
N TYR A 333 0.33 17.44 9.81
CA TYR A 333 0.75 16.63 10.95
C TYR A 333 -0.08 15.35 11.00
N GLN A 334 0.60 14.23 11.25
CA GLN A 334 0.01 12.91 11.40
C GLN A 334 0.68 12.19 12.56
N GLY A 335 -0.09 11.88 13.59
CA GLY A 335 0.35 11.11 14.76
C GLY A 335 -0.43 9.80 14.87
N SER A 336 0.25 8.68 15.15
CA SER A 336 -0.33 7.38 15.48
C SER A 336 0.33 6.80 16.72
N PHE A 337 -0.48 6.22 17.60
CA PHE A 337 -0.04 5.69 18.89
C PHE A 337 -0.68 4.33 19.11
N ASP A 338 0.13 3.28 19.10
CA ASP A 338 -0.26 1.90 19.42
C ASP A 338 0.22 1.53 20.81
N ASN A 339 -0.65 0.92 21.62
CA ASN A 339 -0.30 0.37 22.91
C ASN A 339 -0.89 -1.03 23.07
N ALA A 340 -0.10 -1.94 23.60
CA ALA A 340 -0.54 -3.26 24.02
C ALA A 340 0.23 -3.67 25.28
N LYS A 341 -0.47 -4.28 26.25
CA LYS A 341 0.10 -4.76 27.51
C LYS A 341 -0.45 -6.14 27.83
N ALA A 342 0.38 -7.01 28.38
CA ALA A 342 -0.11 -8.20 29.03
C ALA A 342 -0.93 -7.82 30.27
N ASP A 343 -2.05 -8.52 30.50
CA ASP A 343 -2.87 -8.32 31.68
C ASP A 343 -2.11 -8.85 32.92
N PRO A 344 -1.74 -7.98 33.87
CA PRO A 344 -0.98 -8.41 35.03
C PRO A 344 -1.76 -9.33 35.96
N ASP A 345 -3.09 -9.24 35.96
CA ASP A 345 -3.93 -10.07 36.85
C ASP A 345 -4.07 -11.49 36.29
N LEU A 346 -4.15 -11.65 34.97
CA LEU A 346 -4.22 -12.95 34.30
C LEU A 346 -2.86 -13.61 34.13
N ASN A 347 -1.78 -12.84 34.09
CA ASN A 347 -0.44 -13.32 33.79
C ASN A 347 0.49 -13.35 35.00
N TYR A 348 -0.05 -13.32 36.21
CA TYR A 348 0.70 -13.46 37.49
C TYR A 348 1.90 -12.51 37.60
N GLY A 349 1.72 -11.23 37.22
CA GLY A 349 2.76 -10.21 37.25
C GLY A 349 3.75 -10.28 36.08
N HIS A 350 3.52 -11.11 35.06
CA HIS A 350 4.30 -11.10 33.85
C HIS A 350 4.19 -9.73 33.16
N ILE A 351 5.33 -9.11 32.87
CA ILE A 351 5.38 -7.80 32.21
C ILE A 351 5.72 -8.05 30.74
N ASP A 352 4.82 -7.68 29.86
CA ASP A 352 5.08 -7.55 28.41
C ASP A 352 4.28 -6.34 27.90
N GLU A 353 4.97 -5.21 27.73
CA GLU A 353 4.39 -3.96 27.25
C GLU A 353 5.00 -3.58 25.90
N TYR A 354 4.15 -3.27 24.95
CA TYR A 354 4.49 -2.73 23.66
C TYR A 354 3.88 -1.34 23.50
N ARG A 355 4.69 -0.34 23.11
CA ARG A 355 4.22 1.00 22.77
C ARG A 355 4.92 1.49 21.52
N SER A 356 4.14 1.89 20.53
CA SER A 356 4.65 2.50 19.31
C SER A 356 4.09 3.90 19.14
N SER A 357 4.92 4.83 18.72
CA SER A 357 4.48 6.18 18.34
C SER A 357 5.13 6.58 17.03
N TYR A 358 4.29 7.05 16.13
CA TYR A 358 4.66 7.60 14.84
C TYR A 358 4.17 9.05 14.78
N ASN A 359 5.06 9.99 14.56
CA ASN A 359 4.70 11.40 14.38
C ASN A 359 5.40 11.92 13.13
N ARG A 360 4.63 12.43 12.19
CA ARG A 360 5.13 12.96 10.93
C ARG A 360 4.63 14.39 10.73
N ILE A 361 5.55 15.30 10.42
CA ILE A 361 5.25 16.64 9.92
C ILE A 361 5.75 16.71 8.49
N ALA A 362 4.90 17.14 7.56
CA ALA A 362 5.25 17.29 6.16
C ALA A 362 4.81 18.64 5.62
N MET A 363 5.70 19.30 4.91
CA MET A 363 5.39 20.50 4.12
C MET A 363 5.42 20.13 2.64
N THR A 364 4.33 20.40 1.94
CA THR A 364 4.20 20.17 0.50
C THR A 364 3.95 21.49 -0.23
N ASN A 365 4.55 21.65 -1.42
CA ASN A 365 4.33 22.82 -2.27
C ASN A 365 4.13 22.34 -3.71
N ASN A 366 3.05 22.81 -4.33
CA ASN A 366 2.73 22.54 -5.72
C ASN A 366 2.54 23.86 -6.44
N PHE A 367 3.48 24.20 -7.31
CA PHE A 367 3.42 25.36 -8.18
C PHE A 367 3.07 24.91 -9.59
N MET A 368 2.09 25.57 -10.22
CA MET A 368 1.67 25.29 -11.58
C MET A 368 1.52 26.59 -12.34
N LEU A 369 2.15 26.67 -13.50
CA LEU A 369 2.07 27.77 -14.46
C LEU A 369 1.44 27.25 -15.76
N LYS A 370 0.42 27.93 -16.27
CA LYS A 370 -0.24 27.65 -17.55
C LYS A 370 -0.11 28.87 -18.48
N PRO A 371 0.88 28.85 -19.37
CA PRO A 371 1.01 29.88 -20.40
C PRO A 371 -0.14 29.79 -21.42
N ARG A 372 -0.60 30.93 -21.99
CA ARG A 372 -1.75 30.93 -22.91
C ARG A 372 -1.35 30.98 -24.39
N LYS A 373 -0.13 31.44 -24.67
CA LYS A 373 0.39 31.61 -26.05
C LYS A 373 1.76 30.89 -26.16
N SER A 374 1.88 29.66 -25.70
CA SER A 374 3.10 28.88 -25.71
C SER A 374 2.80 27.47 -26.19
N VAL A 375 3.78 26.77 -26.72
CA VAL A 375 3.73 25.33 -26.98
C VAL A 375 3.55 24.57 -25.65
N TRP A 376 4.08 25.11 -24.58
CA TRP A 376 3.86 24.58 -23.22
C TRP A 376 2.47 24.96 -22.72
N SER A 377 1.62 23.98 -22.50
CA SER A 377 0.30 24.16 -21.89
C SER A 377 0.34 24.21 -20.36
N GLU A 378 1.35 23.58 -19.76
CA GLU A 378 1.56 23.54 -18.31
C GLU A 378 3.04 23.36 -17.98
N VAL A 379 3.52 24.07 -16.97
CA VAL A 379 4.78 23.81 -16.28
C VAL A 379 4.47 23.70 -14.80
N ALA A 380 4.89 22.62 -14.15
CA ALA A 380 4.58 22.39 -12.74
C ALA A 380 5.81 21.91 -11.97
N VAL A 381 5.91 22.37 -10.72
CA VAL A 381 6.92 21.90 -9.75
C VAL A 381 6.18 21.45 -8.49
N ASN A 382 6.41 20.20 -8.10
CA ASN A 382 5.90 19.62 -6.87
C ASN A 382 7.07 19.33 -5.94
N SER A 383 6.99 19.76 -4.68
CA SER A 383 8.02 19.47 -3.70
C SER A 383 7.43 19.08 -2.35
N MET A 384 8.18 18.28 -1.59
CA MET A 384 7.84 17.87 -0.25
C MET A 384 9.08 17.74 0.59
N VAL A 385 8.99 18.17 1.85
CA VAL A 385 9.93 17.85 2.92
C VAL A 385 9.15 17.28 4.09
N SER A 386 9.62 16.17 4.64
CA SER A 386 8.96 15.49 5.75
C SER A 386 9.97 15.10 6.82
N LEU A 387 9.62 15.39 8.05
CA LEU A 387 10.30 15.00 9.27
C LEU A 387 9.40 14.05 10.05
N GLN A 388 9.96 12.95 10.51
CA GLN A 388 9.22 11.92 11.24
C GLN A 388 9.97 11.53 12.50
N THR A 389 9.25 11.14 13.55
CA THR A 389 9.80 10.46 14.72
C THR A 389 9.06 9.16 14.92
N ASP A 390 9.79 8.05 14.85
CA ASP A 390 9.28 6.71 15.06
C ASP A 390 9.90 6.15 16.33
N ARG A 391 9.07 5.87 17.33
CA ARG A 391 9.54 5.26 18.57
C ARG A 391 8.75 3.99 18.84
N LEU A 392 9.49 2.90 19.00
CA LEU A 392 8.95 1.63 19.51
C LEU A 392 9.61 1.38 20.86
N ARG A 393 8.82 1.18 21.90
CA ARG A 393 9.26 0.81 23.24
C ARG A 393 8.69 -0.54 23.58
N GLN A 394 9.53 -1.39 24.12
CA GLN A 394 9.13 -2.68 24.66
C GLN A 394 9.72 -2.85 26.05
N THR A 395 8.89 -3.28 26.99
CA THR A 395 9.30 -3.61 28.36
C THR A 395 8.85 -5.05 28.62
N ARG A 396 9.77 -5.90 29.00
CA ARG A 396 9.50 -7.33 29.17
C ARG A 396 10.18 -7.87 30.42
N LEU A 397 9.46 -8.68 31.20
CA LEU A 397 10.05 -9.52 32.21
C LEU A 397 10.76 -10.71 31.55
N VAL A 398 12.06 -10.83 31.79
CA VAL A 398 12.89 -11.95 31.31
C VAL A 398 13.28 -12.79 32.53
N ALA A 399 12.81 -14.06 32.55
CA ALA A 399 13.06 -15.00 33.63
C ALA A 399 13.87 -16.19 33.09
N PRO A 400 15.19 -16.25 33.31
CA PRO A 400 16.00 -17.41 32.96
C PRO A 400 15.62 -18.59 33.85
N GLN A 401 15.48 -19.78 33.27
CA GLN A 401 15.12 -20.96 34.07
C GLN A 401 16.21 -21.36 35.09
N ARG A 402 17.47 -21.28 34.73
CA ARG A 402 18.62 -21.55 35.58
C ARG A 402 19.66 -20.47 35.50
N TYR A 403 20.08 -20.16 34.29
CA TYR A 403 20.93 -19.03 33.92
C TYR A 403 20.73 -18.68 32.44
N GLY A 404 21.02 -17.45 32.07
CA GLY A 404 21.09 -17.00 30.70
C GLY A 404 22.52 -16.56 30.35
N ILE A 405 22.99 -16.89 29.15
CA ILE A 405 24.29 -16.44 28.64
C ILE A 405 24.06 -15.28 27.69
N VAL A 406 24.67 -14.14 28.01
CA VAL A 406 24.53 -12.91 27.24
C VAL A 406 25.87 -12.56 26.58
N PRO A 407 25.99 -12.77 25.25
CA PRO A 407 27.19 -12.38 24.50
C PRO A 407 27.29 -10.85 24.37
N LEU A 408 28.38 -10.25 24.81
CA LEU A 408 28.60 -8.81 24.80
C LEU A 408 29.61 -8.33 23.74
N SER A 409 30.30 -9.26 23.06
CA SER A 409 31.35 -8.91 22.11
C SER A 409 30.86 -8.19 20.87
N TRP A 410 31.66 -7.20 20.43
CA TRP A 410 31.54 -6.48 19.16
C TRP A 410 32.61 -6.88 18.14
N THR A 411 33.44 -7.86 18.49
CA THR A 411 34.55 -8.34 17.66
C THR A 411 34.47 -9.85 17.52
N ASP A 412 35.01 -10.37 16.43
CA ASP A 412 35.19 -11.80 16.24
C ASP A 412 36.12 -12.39 17.30
N GLY A 413 35.91 -13.65 17.63
CA GLY A 413 36.77 -14.40 18.55
C GLY A 413 36.11 -14.82 19.86
N GLU A 414 36.90 -15.42 20.73
CA GLU A 414 36.52 -15.85 22.08
C GLU A 414 36.48 -14.67 23.04
N ASN A 415 35.37 -14.54 23.74
CA ASN A 415 35.19 -13.49 24.74
C ASN A 415 34.38 -14.02 25.92
N GLU A 416 34.66 -13.49 27.11
CA GLU A 416 33.81 -13.75 28.26
C GLU A 416 32.43 -13.19 28.02
N ALA A 417 31.42 -14.01 28.32
CA ALA A 417 30.02 -13.65 28.25
C ALA A 417 29.47 -13.40 29.66
N GLN A 418 28.47 -12.53 29.77
CA GLN A 418 27.80 -12.33 31.02
C GLN A 418 26.80 -13.45 31.30
N ALA A 419 26.81 -13.93 32.54
CA ALA A 419 25.74 -14.77 33.06
C ALA A 419 24.66 -13.93 33.74
N VAL A 420 23.42 -14.29 33.52
CA VAL A 420 22.24 -13.72 34.19
C VAL A 420 21.56 -14.85 34.97
N PHE A 421 21.51 -14.74 36.32
CA PHE A 421 21.00 -15.77 37.18
C PHE A 421 19.62 -15.48 37.79
N ALA A 422 19.17 -14.23 37.73
CA ALA A 422 17.89 -13.78 38.24
C ALA A 422 17.02 -13.19 37.14
N GLU A 423 15.73 -13.17 37.36
CA GLU A 423 14.79 -12.44 36.53
C GLU A 423 15.07 -10.93 36.56
N TYR A 424 14.80 -10.25 35.45
CA TYR A 424 14.95 -8.80 35.32
C TYR A 424 13.95 -8.24 34.33
N VAL A 425 13.66 -6.94 34.45
CA VAL A 425 12.86 -6.21 33.49
C VAL A 425 13.79 -5.62 32.41
N ALA A 426 13.61 -6.07 31.19
CA ALA A 426 14.31 -5.59 30.03
C ALA A 426 13.58 -4.40 29.41
N HIS A 427 14.35 -3.42 28.94
CA HIS A 427 13.83 -2.25 28.21
C HIS A 427 14.50 -2.13 26.86
N TYR A 428 13.67 -1.98 25.83
CA TYR A 428 14.11 -1.75 24.47
C TYR A 428 13.48 -0.47 23.92
N LEU A 429 14.26 0.35 23.24
CA LEU A 429 13.82 1.52 22.51
C LEU A 429 14.39 1.49 21.11
N CYS A 430 13.51 1.47 20.10
CA CYS A 430 13.86 1.85 18.74
C CYS A 430 13.52 3.34 18.55
N ASP A 431 14.54 4.19 18.36
CA ASP A 431 14.40 5.65 18.18
C ASP A 431 14.77 6.02 16.74
N GLY A 432 13.77 6.00 15.85
CA GLY A 432 13.89 6.39 14.47
C GLY A 432 13.55 7.87 14.26
N LYS A 433 14.27 8.51 13.32
CA LYS A 433 14.01 9.87 12.84
C LYS A 433 14.12 9.93 11.32
N PRO A 434 13.15 9.34 10.60
CA PRO A 434 13.10 9.42 9.16
C PRO A 434 12.97 10.86 8.67
N PHE A 435 13.78 11.19 7.69
CA PHE A 435 13.72 12.40 6.89
C PHE A 435 13.48 12.00 5.45
N SER A 436 12.58 12.71 4.75
CA SER A 436 12.38 12.52 3.33
C SER A 436 12.20 13.87 2.64
N ALA A 437 12.79 14.02 1.46
CA ALA A 437 12.51 15.12 0.56
C ALA A 437 12.26 14.62 -0.85
N TYR A 438 11.39 15.31 -1.57
CA TYR A 438 10.97 14.98 -2.93
C TYR A 438 10.80 16.26 -3.75
N VAL A 439 11.29 16.24 -4.98
CA VAL A 439 11.07 17.31 -5.97
C VAL A 439 10.74 16.68 -7.32
N LYS A 440 9.70 17.18 -7.97
CA LYS A 440 9.32 16.82 -9.34
C LYS A 440 9.09 18.09 -10.14
N ALA A 441 9.73 18.19 -11.28
CA ALA A 441 9.47 19.21 -12.30
C ALA A 441 8.89 18.55 -13.54
N LYS A 442 7.79 19.08 -14.09
CA LYS A 442 7.19 18.59 -15.33
C LYS A 442 6.76 19.73 -16.25
N GLY A 443 6.84 19.48 -17.55
CA GLY A 443 6.27 20.30 -18.60
C GLY A 443 5.29 19.48 -19.43
N VAL A 444 4.20 20.11 -19.85
CA VAL A 444 3.21 19.53 -20.74
C VAL A 444 3.11 20.38 -21.98
N MET A 445 3.21 19.76 -23.16
CA MET A 445 3.03 20.40 -24.46
C MET A 445 1.79 19.83 -25.14
N GLY A 446 1.03 20.69 -25.81
CA GLY A 446 -0.13 20.29 -26.60
C GLY A 446 0.01 20.78 -28.03
N PHE A 447 -0.15 19.86 -29.01
CA PHE A 447 -0.13 20.19 -30.42
C PHE A 447 -1.08 19.29 -31.22
N LYS A 448 -1.32 19.65 -32.50
CA LYS A 448 -2.20 18.87 -33.38
C LYS A 448 -1.48 18.53 -34.67
N THR A 449 -1.67 17.28 -35.13
CA THR A 449 -1.21 16.85 -36.45
C THR A 449 -2.39 16.22 -37.21
N GLY A 450 -2.91 16.94 -38.20
CA GLY A 450 -4.09 16.49 -38.91
C GLY A 450 -5.30 16.23 -38.00
N ARG A 451 -5.74 14.96 -37.90
CA ARG A 451 -6.87 14.52 -37.07
C ARG A 451 -6.45 14.06 -35.67
N ALA A 452 -5.16 14.08 -35.36
CA ALA A 452 -4.64 13.68 -34.07
C ALA A 452 -4.36 14.90 -33.17
N THR A 453 -4.70 14.78 -31.88
CA THR A 453 -4.33 15.74 -30.85
C THR A 453 -3.31 15.07 -29.95
N HIS A 454 -2.20 15.71 -29.71
CA HIS A 454 -1.06 15.22 -28.95
C HIS A 454 -0.91 16.00 -27.66
N THR A 455 -0.62 15.30 -26.58
CA THR A 455 -0.22 15.85 -25.29
C THR A 455 1.05 15.14 -24.84
N LEU A 456 2.18 15.83 -24.95
CA LEU A 456 3.49 15.33 -24.54
C LEU A 456 3.81 15.85 -23.15
N LYS A 457 4.07 14.94 -22.23
CA LYS A 457 4.54 15.23 -20.85
C LYS A 457 6.00 14.83 -20.74
N LEU A 458 6.83 15.73 -20.25
CA LEU A 458 8.24 15.48 -19.93
C LEU A 458 8.49 15.89 -18.48
N GLY A 459 9.32 15.14 -17.76
CA GLY A 459 9.65 15.56 -16.41
C GLY A 459 10.80 14.77 -15.79
N LEU A 460 11.22 15.33 -14.65
CA LEU A 460 12.28 14.80 -13.80
C LEU A 460 11.76 14.76 -12.38
N ASN A 461 12.15 13.74 -11.61
CA ASN A 461 11.97 13.73 -10.17
C ASN A 461 13.19 13.17 -9.45
N TRP A 462 13.43 13.74 -8.29
CA TRP A 462 14.46 13.32 -7.35
C TRP A 462 13.87 13.21 -5.97
N ASP A 463 14.24 12.15 -5.26
CA ASP A 463 13.88 11.95 -3.87
C ASP A 463 15.07 11.43 -3.05
N ILE A 464 15.02 11.78 -1.77
CA ILE A 464 15.99 11.34 -0.79
C ILE A 464 15.29 10.89 0.49
N ALA A 465 15.78 9.79 1.07
CA ALA A 465 15.34 9.26 2.36
C ALA A 465 16.55 8.94 3.24
N LYS A 466 16.50 9.37 4.50
CA LYS A 466 17.56 9.14 5.50
C LYS A 466 16.92 8.96 6.88
N ASN A 467 17.49 8.10 7.72
CA ASN A 467 17.09 8.00 9.11
C ASN A 467 18.18 8.59 10.02
N PHE A 468 17.85 9.66 10.74
CA PHE A 468 18.76 10.36 11.67
C PHE A 468 18.60 9.89 13.12
N GLY A 469 17.89 8.80 13.36
CA GLY A 469 17.61 8.28 14.69
C GLY A 469 18.83 7.68 15.40
N ARG A 470 18.71 7.57 16.71
CA ARG A 470 19.68 6.81 17.52
C ARG A 470 19.62 5.31 17.23
N GLY A 471 18.49 4.85 16.65
CA GLY A 471 18.27 3.46 16.30
C GLY A 471 17.89 2.60 17.49
N GLN A 472 18.50 1.44 17.59
CA GLN A 472 18.23 0.45 18.64
C GLN A 472 19.01 0.83 19.91
N VAL A 473 18.29 1.04 21.02
CA VAL A 473 18.85 1.44 22.30
C VAL A 473 18.32 0.48 23.37
N TYR A 474 19.19 -0.31 23.93
CA TYR A 474 18.91 -1.22 25.04
C TYR A 474 20.17 -1.52 25.84
N ASP A 475 19.99 -2.00 27.07
CA ASP A 475 21.08 -2.51 27.90
C ASP A 475 21.48 -3.90 27.42
N MET A 476 22.69 -4.03 26.88
CA MET A 476 23.21 -5.33 26.43
C MET A 476 23.36 -6.33 27.56
N HIS A 477 23.49 -5.86 28.80
CA HIS A 477 23.59 -6.70 30.00
C HIS A 477 22.20 -7.24 30.42
N ARG A 478 21.11 -6.61 29.96
CA ARG A 478 19.73 -7.00 30.24
C ARG A 478 18.90 -7.01 28.94
N PRO A 479 19.25 -7.89 27.98
CA PRO A 479 18.56 -7.94 26.70
C PRO A 479 17.13 -8.46 26.85
N LEU A 480 16.30 -8.25 25.83
CA LEU A 480 14.92 -8.74 25.79
C LEU A 480 14.80 -10.29 25.76
N SER A 481 15.91 -11.00 25.52
CA SER A 481 16.01 -12.45 25.57
C SER A 481 17.43 -12.84 25.94
N VAL A 482 17.58 -13.89 26.74
CA VAL A 482 18.88 -14.47 27.12
C VAL A 482 19.31 -15.62 26.20
N THR A 483 18.47 -16.00 25.24
CA THR A 483 18.74 -17.08 24.29
C THR A 483 18.64 -16.58 22.86
N GLY A 484 19.53 -17.05 21.99
CA GLY A 484 19.47 -16.78 20.54
C GLY A 484 19.68 -15.32 20.16
N TRP A 485 20.35 -14.52 21.00
CA TRP A 485 20.60 -13.12 20.74
C TRP A 485 21.72 -12.92 19.71
N SER A 486 21.33 -12.56 18.49
CA SER A 486 22.23 -12.42 17.33
C SER A 486 22.38 -10.98 16.84
N SER A 487 21.95 -9.98 17.61
CA SER A 487 22.05 -8.57 17.24
C SER A 487 22.77 -7.74 18.30
N ARG A 488 23.19 -6.54 17.90
CA ARG A 488 23.79 -5.51 18.77
C ARG A 488 23.10 -4.17 18.50
N PRO A 489 23.13 -3.20 19.43
CA PRO A 489 22.57 -1.87 19.23
C PRO A 489 23.10 -1.22 17.95
N ARG A 490 22.22 -0.72 17.08
CA ARG A 490 22.57 -0.08 15.82
C ARG A 490 22.09 1.35 15.78
N ARG A 491 22.96 2.27 15.35
CA ARG A 491 22.61 3.68 15.14
C ARG A 491 22.11 3.89 13.72
N TYR A 492 20.89 4.38 13.56
CA TYR A 492 20.30 4.58 12.23
C TYR A 492 20.91 5.77 11.49
N LYS A 493 21.42 6.79 12.22
CA LYS A 493 22.11 7.93 11.61
C LYS A 493 23.36 7.55 10.80
N ASP A 494 23.98 6.40 11.11
CA ASP A 494 25.19 5.92 10.44
C ASP A 494 24.87 5.19 9.11
N ILE A 495 23.59 4.88 8.84
CA ILE A 495 23.14 4.29 7.58
C ILE A 495 23.15 5.38 6.50
N PRO A 496 23.74 5.14 5.30
CA PRO A 496 23.75 6.11 4.21
C PRO A 496 22.33 6.55 3.79
N SER A 497 22.22 7.70 3.13
CA SER A 497 20.94 8.12 2.52
C SER A 497 20.62 7.31 1.28
N LEU A 498 19.34 7.06 1.07
CA LEU A 498 18.81 6.49 -0.15
C LEU A 498 18.38 7.62 -1.07
N GLN A 499 18.78 7.59 -2.33
CA GLN A 499 18.37 8.57 -3.32
C GLN A 499 17.84 7.86 -4.57
N ASN A 500 16.79 8.40 -5.16
CA ASN A 500 16.26 7.96 -6.45
C ASN A 500 16.18 9.18 -7.38
N LEU A 501 16.68 9.02 -8.60
CA LEU A 501 16.57 9.99 -9.66
C LEU A 501 15.84 9.35 -10.83
N SER A 502 14.89 10.06 -11.42
CA SER A 502 14.14 9.52 -12.56
C SER A 502 13.80 10.61 -13.55
N ALA A 503 13.81 10.24 -14.83
CA ALA A 503 13.29 11.01 -15.94
C ALA A 503 12.11 10.28 -16.58
N PHE A 504 11.10 11.01 -17.05
CA PHE A 504 9.98 10.41 -17.76
C PHE A 504 9.55 11.25 -18.95
N GLY A 505 9.07 10.54 -19.98
CA GLY A 505 8.40 11.10 -21.14
C GLY A 505 7.15 10.28 -21.42
N GLU A 506 6.04 10.93 -21.69
CA GLU A 506 4.76 10.30 -22.03
C GLU A 506 4.02 11.11 -23.06
N GLU A 507 3.65 10.45 -24.13
CA GLU A 507 2.75 10.98 -25.14
C GLU A 507 1.35 10.42 -24.96
N GLN A 508 0.36 11.29 -24.99
CA GLN A 508 -1.05 10.97 -25.08
C GLN A 508 -1.59 11.50 -26.39
N MET A 509 -1.96 10.61 -27.28
CA MET A 509 -2.50 10.91 -28.59
C MET A 509 -3.97 10.52 -28.64
N ARG A 510 -4.82 11.45 -29.08
CA ARG A 510 -6.21 11.19 -29.45
C ARG A 510 -6.38 11.35 -30.94
N TRP A 511 -6.74 10.27 -31.63
CA TRP A 511 -6.90 10.24 -33.06
C TRP A 511 -8.35 9.96 -33.43
N SER A 512 -8.96 10.89 -34.20
CA SER A 512 -10.34 10.78 -34.69
C SER A 512 -10.35 10.05 -36.05
N LEU A 513 -10.95 8.87 -36.10
CA LEU A 513 -11.12 8.00 -37.27
C LEU A 513 -12.60 7.96 -37.66
N GLY A 514 -13.03 8.95 -38.46
CA GLY A 514 -14.43 9.07 -38.84
C GLY A 514 -15.37 9.21 -37.63
N ARG A 515 -16.15 8.16 -37.35
CA ARG A 515 -17.08 8.09 -36.22
C ARG A 515 -16.48 7.45 -34.97
N SER A 516 -15.28 6.89 -35.06
CA SER A 516 -14.56 6.29 -33.94
C SER A 516 -13.41 7.18 -33.49
N THR A 517 -12.87 6.90 -32.29
CA THR A 517 -11.70 7.59 -31.74
C THR A 517 -10.75 6.58 -31.14
N ILE A 518 -9.46 6.73 -31.41
CA ILE A 518 -8.40 5.97 -30.76
C ILE A 518 -7.65 6.89 -29.82
N ASP A 519 -7.53 6.50 -28.59
CA ASP A 519 -6.68 7.11 -27.58
C ASP A 519 -5.46 6.22 -27.37
N LEU A 520 -4.27 6.76 -27.46
CA LEU A 520 -3.01 6.07 -27.23
C LEU A 520 -2.22 6.82 -26.16
N MET A 521 -1.72 6.11 -25.17
CA MET A 521 -0.75 6.59 -24.21
C MET A 521 0.52 5.73 -24.35
N ALA A 522 1.64 6.35 -24.72
CA ALA A 522 2.94 5.71 -24.77
C ALA A 522 3.92 6.47 -23.87
N GLY A 523 4.53 5.79 -22.93
CA GLY A 523 5.42 6.41 -21.96
C GLY A 523 6.66 5.59 -21.67
N LEU A 524 7.75 6.28 -21.33
CA LEU A 524 8.99 5.69 -20.86
C LEU A 524 9.43 6.42 -19.59
N ARG A 525 9.76 5.65 -18.58
CA ARG A 525 10.42 6.15 -17.38
C ARG A 525 11.80 5.51 -17.24
N LEU A 526 12.78 6.33 -16.95
CA LEU A 526 14.15 5.94 -16.64
C LEU A 526 14.41 6.24 -15.17
N ALA A 527 14.90 5.28 -14.41
CA ALA A 527 15.14 5.43 -12.98
C ALA A 527 16.53 4.88 -12.61
N MET A 528 17.19 5.56 -11.66
CA MET A 528 18.50 5.15 -11.10
C MET A 528 18.60 5.54 -9.63
N MET A 529 19.56 4.94 -8.94
CA MET A 529 19.89 5.24 -7.53
C MET A 529 21.27 5.92 -7.45
N PRO A 530 21.35 7.26 -7.51
CA PRO A 530 22.61 7.97 -7.37
C PRO A 530 23.15 7.86 -5.93
N GLY A 531 24.48 7.85 -5.79
CA GLY A 531 25.15 7.77 -4.50
C GLY A 531 25.20 6.39 -3.85
N LEU A 532 24.73 5.35 -4.55
CA LEU A 532 24.92 3.97 -4.11
C LEU A 532 26.38 3.56 -4.30
N ALA A 533 26.97 2.87 -3.31
CA ALA A 533 28.36 2.45 -3.38
C ALA A 533 28.63 1.55 -4.60
N SER A 534 29.81 1.68 -5.21
CA SER A 534 30.19 0.99 -6.44
C SER A 534 30.16 -0.54 -6.36
N ARG A 535 30.26 -1.09 -5.16
CA ARG A 535 30.14 -2.53 -4.90
C ARG A 535 28.74 -3.12 -5.13
N TYR A 536 27.69 -2.28 -5.21
CA TYR A 536 26.36 -2.76 -5.57
C TYR A 536 26.21 -2.86 -7.09
N ASP A 537 25.69 -3.97 -7.57
CA ASP A 537 25.40 -4.17 -9.00
C ASP A 537 24.46 -3.13 -9.61
N MET A 538 23.62 -2.52 -8.77
CA MET A 538 22.71 -1.43 -9.15
C MET A 538 23.39 -0.07 -9.28
N SER A 539 24.64 0.08 -8.82
CA SER A 539 25.33 1.36 -8.84
C SER A 539 25.56 1.84 -10.29
N GLY A 540 25.10 3.04 -10.59
CA GLY A 540 25.20 3.62 -11.93
C GLY A 540 24.28 3.00 -13.01
N ARG A 541 23.48 1.98 -12.69
CA ARG A 541 22.55 1.37 -13.64
C ARG A 541 21.26 2.18 -13.78
N ILE A 542 20.77 2.25 -15.02
CA ILE A 542 19.48 2.87 -15.36
C ILE A 542 18.48 1.76 -15.69
N TYR A 543 17.31 1.84 -15.05
CA TYR A 543 16.20 0.92 -15.25
C TYR A 543 15.12 1.62 -16.06
N ALA A 544 14.67 0.97 -17.15
CA ALA A 544 13.67 1.49 -18.05
C ALA A 544 12.33 0.81 -17.87
N ASP A 545 11.27 1.61 -17.71
CA ASP A 545 9.88 1.20 -17.54
C ASP A 545 9.02 1.70 -18.72
N PRO A 546 8.99 0.96 -19.85
CA PRO A 546 8.09 1.28 -20.95
C PRO A 546 6.63 0.96 -20.58
N ARG A 547 5.69 1.78 -21.05
CA ARG A 547 4.25 1.65 -20.81
C ARG A 547 3.48 2.09 -22.04
N ILE A 548 2.49 1.31 -22.43
CA ILE A 548 1.58 1.62 -23.52
C ILE A 548 0.15 1.25 -23.10
N ASN A 549 -0.79 2.17 -23.29
CA ASN A 549 -2.21 1.92 -23.16
C ASN A 549 -2.91 2.44 -24.41
N MET A 550 -3.84 1.69 -24.92
CA MET A 550 -4.65 2.03 -26.08
C MET A 550 -6.13 1.89 -25.75
N GLY A 551 -6.92 2.86 -26.11
CA GLY A 551 -8.37 2.86 -26.02
C GLY A 551 -8.98 3.07 -27.41
N TRP A 552 -9.90 2.19 -27.81
CA TRP A 552 -10.67 2.33 -29.03
C TRP A 552 -12.14 2.55 -28.68
N HIS A 553 -12.60 3.78 -28.91
CA HIS A 553 -14.00 4.18 -28.76
C HIS A 553 -14.72 3.92 -30.08
N LEU A 554 -15.60 2.93 -30.08
CA LEU A 554 -16.39 2.54 -31.26
C LEU A 554 -17.39 3.63 -31.63
N PRO A 555 -17.90 3.64 -32.89
CA PRO A 555 -18.98 4.53 -33.24
C PRO A 555 -20.20 4.33 -32.33
N LYS A 556 -20.84 5.43 -31.95
CA LYS A 556 -22.04 5.36 -31.13
C LYS A 556 -23.12 4.56 -31.87
N LEU A 557 -23.63 3.55 -31.22
CA LEU A 557 -24.77 2.75 -31.65
C LEU A 557 -26.05 3.35 -31.05
N THR A 558 -27.21 3.12 -31.70
CA THR A 558 -28.50 3.48 -31.13
C THR A 558 -29.25 2.19 -30.83
N VAL A 559 -29.57 1.98 -29.56
CA VAL A 559 -30.33 0.79 -29.09
C VAL A 559 -31.53 1.28 -28.31
N GLY A 560 -32.74 0.88 -28.76
CA GLY A 560 -33.98 1.33 -28.13
C GLY A 560 -34.20 2.85 -28.19
N GLY A 561 -33.66 3.52 -29.22
CA GLY A 561 -33.73 5.01 -29.36
C GLY A 561 -32.68 5.80 -28.58
N GLU A 562 -31.89 5.15 -27.74
CA GLU A 562 -30.88 5.77 -26.89
C GLU A 562 -29.46 5.45 -27.38
N PRO A 563 -28.51 6.40 -27.20
CA PRO A 563 -27.13 6.20 -27.62
C PRO A 563 -26.41 5.19 -26.68
N MET A 564 -25.78 4.19 -27.28
CA MET A 564 -24.87 3.26 -26.62
C MET A 564 -23.43 3.52 -27.04
N THR A 565 -22.50 3.60 -26.09
CA THR A 565 -21.07 3.70 -26.34
C THR A 565 -20.35 2.45 -25.89
N ILE A 566 -19.41 1.97 -26.69
CA ILE A 566 -18.55 0.83 -26.39
C ILE A 566 -17.11 1.30 -26.54
N SER A 567 -16.30 1.03 -25.53
CA SER A 567 -14.86 1.31 -25.53
C SER A 567 -14.08 0.02 -25.24
N LEU A 568 -13.07 -0.25 -26.06
CA LEU A 568 -12.13 -1.35 -25.88
C LEU A 568 -10.79 -0.77 -25.46
N ASN A 569 -10.27 -1.21 -24.33
CA ASN A 569 -8.98 -0.73 -23.79
C ASN A 569 -8.03 -1.89 -23.64
N ALA A 570 -6.77 -1.69 -23.98
CA ALA A 570 -5.70 -2.66 -23.78
C ALA A 570 -4.42 -1.95 -23.35
N GLY A 571 -3.63 -2.59 -22.52
CA GLY A 571 -2.40 -2.02 -22.03
C GLY A 571 -1.33 -3.05 -21.74
N TYR A 572 -0.08 -2.63 -21.88
CA TYR A 572 1.11 -3.35 -21.44
C TYR A 572 2.11 -2.39 -20.81
N GLY A 573 2.75 -2.80 -19.72
CA GLY A 573 3.77 -1.97 -19.07
C GLY A 573 4.65 -2.73 -18.11
N ILE A 574 5.84 -2.17 -17.93
CA ILE A 574 6.80 -2.61 -16.91
C ILE A 574 6.86 -1.54 -15.83
N THR A 575 6.87 -1.97 -14.59
CA THR A 575 6.96 -1.09 -13.42
C THR A 575 7.99 -1.64 -12.44
N THR A 576 8.79 -0.74 -11.87
CA THR A 576 9.95 -1.08 -11.04
C THR A 576 9.82 -0.50 -9.63
N LYS A 577 10.08 -1.31 -8.59
CA LYS A 577 10.25 -0.88 -7.19
C LYS A 577 11.71 -1.01 -6.79
N MET A 578 12.31 0.09 -6.38
CA MET A 578 13.67 0.12 -5.83
C MET A 578 13.69 -0.45 -4.40
N PRO A 579 14.77 -1.10 -3.97
CA PRO A 579 14.89 -1.59 -2.60
C PRO A 579 14.92 -0.44 -1.58
N THR A 580 14.39 -0.71 -0.39
CA THR A 580 14.38 0.23 0.75
C THR A 580 15.73 0.23 1.48
N LEU A 581 15.91 1.16 2.44
CA LEU A 581 17.11 1.21 3.28
C LEU A 581 17.37 -0.12 4.00
N ASN A 582 16.34 -0.80 4.47
CA ASN A 582 16.50 -2.04 5.21
C ASN A 582 16.98 -3.23 4.35
N TYR A 583 16.61 -3.26 3.05
CA TYR A 583 17.13 -4.27 2.12
C TYR A 583 18.58 -4.01 1.74
N LEU A 584 18.98 -2.73 1.57
CA LEU A 584 20.31 -2.36 1.15
C LEU A 584 21.32 -2.38 2.30
N TYR A 585 20.88 -2.01 3.49
CA TYR A 585 21.74 -1.85 4.66
C TYR A 585 21.16 -2.64 5.84
N PRO A 586 21.18 -3.98 5.80
CA PRO A 586 20.71 -4.82 6.91
C PRO A 586 21.59 -4.68 8.15
N ASP A 587 21.07 -5.11 9.30
CA ASP A 587 21.88 -5.25 10.53
C ASP A 587 22.92 -6.34 10.38
N ARG A 588 24.05 -6.22 11.05
CA ARG A 588 25.00 -7.31 11.21
C ARG A 588 24.36 -8.43 12.02
N TYR A 589 24.70 -9.66 11.69
CA TYR A 589 24.31 -10.86 12.41
C TYR A 589 25.48 -11.39 13.21
N TYR A 590 25.27 -11.75 14.47
CA TYR A 590 26.27 -12.25 15.38
C TYR A 590 25.99 -13.71 15.67
N SER A 591 26.79 -14.61 15.09
CA SER A 591 26.79 -16.06 15.43
C SER A 591 27.57 -16.25 16.71
N ASN A 592 26.93 -16.78 17.75
CA ASN A 592 27.52 -16.91 19.07
C ASN A 592 27.54 -18.40 19.47
N PHE A 593 28.73 -18.96 19.64
CA PHE A 593 28.95 -20.36 20.00
C PHE A 593 29.53 -20.44 21.42
N ILE A 594 28.93 -21.27 22.26
CA ILE A 594 29.36 -21.44 23.66
C ILE A 594 30.62 -22.29 23.71
N SER A 595 31.76 -21.66 24.00
CA SER A 595 33.06 -22.30 24.19
C SER A 595 33.19 -22.92 25.58
N LEU A 596 32.65 -22.24 26.62
CA LEU A 596 32.61 -22.74 28.00
C LEU A 596 31.34 -22.32 28.70
N ALA A 597 30.67 -23.20 29.39
CA ALA A 597 29.54 -22.92 30.26
C ALA A 597 29.73 -23.59 31.64
N TYR A 598 30.52 -22.99 32.48
CA TYR A 598 30.75 -23.46 33.85
C TYR A 598 29.84 -22.74 34.82
N TYR A 599 28.98 -23.48 35.47
CA TYR A 599 28.04 -22.95 36.47
C TYR A 599 28.39 -23.55 37.86
N ASP A 600 28.75 -22.68 38.78
CA ASP A 600 28.98 -23.02 40.20
C ASP A 600 27.71 -22.72 41.02
N ALA A 601 27.03 -23.77 41.48
CA ALA A 601 25.80 -23.65 42.23
C ALA A 601 26.00 -23.04 43.64
N SER A 602 27.20 -23.11 44.20
CA SER A 602 27.52 -22.60 45.54
C SER A 602 27.71 -21.07 45.57
N SER A 603 28.25 -20.52 44.50
CA SER A 603 28.54 -19.10 44.35
C SER A 603 28.40 -18.70 42.88
N PRO A 604 27.16 -18.70 42.34
CA PRO A 604 26.97 -18.50 40.88
C PRO A 604 27.58 -17.24 40.30
N ALA A 605 27.44 -16.12 41.03
CA ALA A 605 27.89 -14.82 40.55
C ALA A 605 29.42 -14.64 40.58
N GLN A 606 30.11 -15.29 41.48
CA GLN A 606 31.56 -15.15 41.66
C GLN A 606 32.36 -16.18 40.85
N ASN A 607 31.88 -17.45 40.88
CA ASN A 607 32.68 -18.58 40.43
C ASN A 607 32.30 -19.12 39.06
N SER A 608 31.09 -18.85 38.57
CA SER A 608 30.69 -19.28 37.24
C SER A 608 31.46 -18.56 36.15
N ARG A 609 31.76 -19.24 35.05
CA ARG A 609 32.45 -18.72 33.88
C ARG A 609 31.75 -19.13 32.60
N PHE A 610 31.49 -18.15 31.74
CA PHE A 610 30.87 -18.35 30.41
C PHE A 610 31.73 -17.71 29.36
N VAL A 611 32.12 -18.48 28.34
CA VAL A 611 32.94 -18.00 27.23
C VAL A 611 32.18 -18.29 25.94
N VAL A 612 32.11 -17.31 25.07
CA VAL A 612 31.41 -17.39 23.79
C VAL A 612 32.39 -17.00 22.68
N HIS A 613 32.46 -17.79 21.63
CA HIS A 613 33.11 -17.43 20.39
C HIS A 613 32.06 -16.75 19.48
N THR A 614 32.31 -15.51 19.12
CA THR A 614 31.43 -14.69 18.29
C THR A 614 32.03 -14.56 16.88
N TYR A 615 31.19 -14.77 15.87
CA TYR A 615 31.46 -14.42 14.45
C TYR A 615 30.49 -13.35 14.00
N ILE A 616 31.00 -12.35 13.28
CA ILE A 616 30.20 -11.22 12.78
C ILE A 616 29.96 -11.38 11.29
N GLN A 617 28.68 -11.54 10.90
CA GLN A 617 28.24 -11.70 9.53
C GLN A 617 27.70 -10.37 8.97
N ASP A 618 27.99 -10.09 7.68
CA ASP A 618 27.39 -8.99 6.94
C ASP A 618 26.31 -9.55 5.99
N PRO A 619 25.00 -9.40 6.31
CA PRO A 619 23.93 -9.91 5.45
C PRO A 619 23.69 -9.05 4.21
N THR A 620 24.48 -8.03 3.93
CA THR A 620 24.32 -7.16 2.76
C THR A 620 24.41 -7.97 1.46
N ASN A 621 23.38 -7.81 0.62
CA ASN A 621 23.40 -8.38 -0.73
C ASN A 621 23.75 -7.32 -1.77
N TYR A 622 24.99 -7.34 -2.22
CA TYR A 622 25.48 -6.40 -3.24
C TYR A 622 24.93 -6.70 -4.64
N HIS A 623 24.41 -7.93 -4.87
CA HIS A 623 23.81 -8.39 -6.12
C HIS A 623 22.28 -8.21 -6.15
N LEU A 624 21.71 -7.51 -5.14
CA LEU A 624 20.29 -7.21 -5.13
C LEU A 624 19.91 -6.34 -6.32
N SER A 625 18.81 -6.68 -7.00
CA SER A 625 18.25 -5.90 -8.10
C SER A 625 16.87 -5.34 -7.73
N PRO A 626 16.39 -4.29 -8.41
CA PRO A 626 15.02 -3.81 -8.20
C PRO A 626 13.98 -4.85 -8.59
N ALA A 627 12.87 -4.90 -7.88
CA ALA A 627 11.76 -5.76 -8.25
C ALA A 627 10.98 -5.16 -9.42
N ARG A 628 10.72 -5.99 -10.46
CA ARG A 628 10.05 -5.56 -11.70
C ARG A 628 8.77 -6.36 -11.94
N ASN A 629 7.69 -5.66 -12.25
CA ASN A 629 6.40 -6.27 -12.55
C ASN A 629 5.99 -5.97 -13.99
N HIS A 630 5.69 -7.04 -14.75
CA HIS A 630 5.13 -6.99 -16.09
C HIS A 630 3.63 -7.09 -15.98
N LYS A 631 2.92 -6.09 -16.50
CA LYS A 631 1.47 -6.00 -16.46
C LYS A 631 0.90 -5.93 -17.86
N TRP A 632 -0.20 -6.64 -18.07
CA TRP A 632 -1.07 -6.40 -19.21
C TRP A 632 -2.53 -6.53 -18.82
N GLU A 633 -3.38 -5.78 -19.48
CA GLU A 633 -4.81 -5.74 -19.23
C GLU A 633 -5.60 -5.51 -20.49
N VAL A 634 -6.83 -6.02 -20.51
CA VAL A 634 -7.82 -5.76 -21.55
C VAL A 634 -9.14 -5.46 -20.87
N ARG A 635 -9.76 -4.32 -21.22
CA ARG A 635 -10.99 -3.84 -20.60
C ARG A 635 -12.02 -3.47 -21.64
N VAL A 636 -13.26 -3.83 -21.38
CA VAL A 636 -14.44 -3.42 -22.17
C VAL A 636 -15.32 -2.55 -21.29
N ASP A 637 -15.62 -1.35 -21.75
CA ASP A 637 -16.55 -0.44 -21.11
C ASP A 637 -17.77 -0.24 -22.01
N LEU A 638 -18.97 -0.31 -21.43
CA LEU A 638 -20.24 -0.10 -22.08
C LEU A 638 -21.06 0.91 -21.29
N ASP A 639 -21.51 1.97 -21.97
CA ASP A 639 -22.42 2.94 -21.40
C ASP A 639 -23.70 3.01 -22.26
N TRP A 640 -24.85 2.77 -21.66
CA TRP A 640 -26.15 2.80 -22.31
C TRP A 640 -27.23 3.29 -21.35
N HIS A 641 -27.91 4.38 -21.70
CA HIS A 641 -29.06 4.91 -20.95
C HIS A 641 -28.78 5.02 -19.43
N ASP A 642 -27.68 5.67 -19.03
CA ASP A 642 -27.18 5.79 -17.65
C ASP A 642 -26.83 4.46 -16.95
N ASN A 643 -26.87 3.33 -17.67
CA ASN A 643 -26.26 2.09 -17.22
C ASN A 643 -24.81 2.05 -17.66
N THR A 644 -23.92 1.67 -16.77
CA THR A 644 -22.49 1.52 -17.06
C THR A 644 -22.05 0.11 -16.70
N LEU A 645 -21.28 -0.53 -17.59
CA LEU A 645 -20.67 -1.83 -17.35
C LEU A 645 -19.20 -1.74 -17.74
N SER A 646 -18.34 -2.20 -16.85
CA SER A 646 -16.90 -2.34 -17.10
C SER A 646 -16.47 -3.76 -16.74
N ILE A 647 -15.80 -4.44 -17.65
CA ILE A 647 -15.21 -5.77 -17.44
C ILE A 647 -13.73 -5.67 -17.83
N ASP A 648 -12.85 -6.01 -16.91
CA ASP A 648 -11.40 -5.97 -17.08
C ASP A 648 -10.81 -7.35 -16.82
N TYR A 649 -9.94 -7.82 -17.72
CA TYR A 649 -9.08 -8.97 -17.50
C TYR A 649 -7.63 -8.51 -17.43
N PHE A 650 -6.92 -8.95 -16.41
CA PHE A 650 -5.52 -8.58 -16.20
C PHE A 650 -4.64 -9.80 -15.90
N ARG A 651 -3.34 -9.64 -16.20
CA ARG A 651 -2.28 -10.52 -15.71
C ARG A 651 -1.04 -9.72 -15.37
N GLU A 652 -0.47 -10.02 -14.21
CA GLU A 652 0.76 -9.42 -13.69
C GLU A 652 1.74 -10.51 -13.33
N THR A 653 3.02 -10.31 -13.67
CA THR A 653 4.09 -11.27 -13.39
C THR A 653 5.33 -10.55 -12.87
N MET A 654 5.73 -10.90 -11.67
CA MET A 654 6.97 -10.45 -11.02
C MET A 654 7.79 -11.68 -10.67
N ASN A 655 9.03 -11.78 -11.18
CA ASN A 655 9.90 -12.93 -10.99
C ASN A 655 11.05 -12.66 -10.01
N ASP A 656 11.25 -11.42 -9.63
CA ASP A 656 12.39 -10.87 -8.90
C ASP A 656 11.99 -10.06 -7.66
N GLY A 657 10.85 -10.41 -7.07
CA GLY A 657 10.37 -9.78 -5.83
C GLY A 657 11.35 -9.97 -4.67
N PHE A 658 11.40 -9.00 -3.76
CA PHE A 658 12.25 -9.07 -2.58
C PHE A 658 11.80 -10.17 -1.62
N ARG A 659 12.76 -10.95 -1.14
CA ARG A 659 12.55 -12.02 -0.18
C ARG A 659 13.80 -12.23 0.66
N TYR A 660 13.62 -12.60 1.92
CA TYR A 660 14.70 -13.10 2.76
C TYR A 660 14.83 -14.63 2.61
N ALA A 661 16.06 -15.09 2.49
CA ALA A 661 16.41 -16.52 2.46
C ALA A 661 17.55 -16.78 3.43
N ALA A 662 17.54 -17.95 4.05
CA ALA A 662 18.62 -18.38 4.92
C ALA A 662 19.88 -18.67 4.10
N ILE A 663 21.02 -18.17 4.59
CA ILE A 663 22.37 -18.47 4.10
C ILE A 663 23.11 -19.14 5.26
N TYR A 664 23.86 -20.19 4.98
CA TYR A 664 24.62 -20.91 6.00
C TYR A 664 26.11 -20.79 5.76
N GLY A 665 26.87 -20.70 6.84
CA GLY A 665 28.33 -20.75 6.87
C GLY A 665 28.83 -21.80 7.87
N SER A 666 30.05 -22.25 7.70
CA SER A 666 30.71 -23.13 8.65
C SER A 666 31.64 -22.35 9.55
N TYR A 667 31.58 -22.59 10.85
CA TYR A 667 32.29 -21.84 11.90
C TYR A 667 32.99 -22.81 12.86
N ALA A 668 34.28 -22.57 13.09
CA ALA A 668 35.09 -23.35 14.02
C ALA A 668 35.17 -22.65 15.39
N TYR A 669 34.99 -23.39 16.47
CA TYR A 669 35.16 -22.87 17.82
C TYR A 669 35.70 -23.95 18.76
N ARG A 670 36.36 -23.52 19.85
CA ARG A 670 36.83 -24.42 20.88
C ARG A 670 35.74 -24.68 21.90
N ALA A 671 35.45 -25.97 22.14
CA ALA A 671 34.57 -26.40 23.22
C ALA A 671 35.46 -26.94 24.36
N TYR A 672 35.61 -26.17 25.42
CA TYR A 672 36.43 -26.53 26.57
C TYR A 672 35.73 -27.57 27.43
N ASP A 673 36.54 -28.46 27.97
CA ASP A 673 36.07 -29.51 28.91
C ASP A 673 35.66 -28.89 30.25
N VAL A 674 34.37 -28.66 30.43
CA VAL A 674 33.82 -28.04 31.62
C VAL A 674 33.98 -28.90 32.89
N SER A 675 34.16 -30.23 32.74
CA SER A 675 34.36 -31.17 33.89
C SER A 675 35.64 -30.89 34.66
N GLN A 676 36.63 -30.28 34.04
CA GLN A 676 37.90 -29.95 34.63
C GLN A 676 37.97 -28.46 35.10
N MET A 677 36.90 -27.70 34.96
CA MET A 677 36.83 -26.31 35.39
C MET A 677 36.61 -26.23 36.91
N GLN A 678 37.35 -25.34 37.56
CA GLN A 678 37.19 -25.01 38.97
C GLN A 678 37.21 -23.48 39.17
N ALA A 679 36.65 -23.04 40.27
CA ALA A 679 36.67 -21.61 40.63
C ALA A 679 38.10 -21.03 40.62
N GLY A 680 38.30 -19.91 39.92
CA GLY A 680 39.56 -19.25 39.79
C GLY A 680 40.55 -19.83 38.76
N ARG A 681 40.24 -20.98 38.16
CA ARG A 681 41.10 -21.58 37.10
C ARG A 681 40.99 -20.79 35.79
N ASP A 682 42.14 -20.56 35.14
CA ASP A 682 42.17 -19.99 33.80
C ASP A 682 41.59 -21.02 32.79
N TYR A 683 40.51 -20.70 32.11
CA TYR A 683 39.86 -21.61 31.17
C TYR A 683 40.75 -21.95 29.96
N HIS A 684 41.70 -21.07 29.58
CA HIS A 684 42.69 -21.37 28.52
C HIS A 684 43.59 -22.58 28.84
N SER A 685 43.71 -22.93 30.14
CA SER A 685 44.48 -24.09 30.55
C SER A 685 43.69 -25.40 30.44
N LEU A 686 42.41 -25.36 30.08
CA LEU A 686 41.56 -26.52 29.96
C LEU A 686 41.80 -27.28 28.63
N PRO A 687 41.65 -28.61 28.65
CA PRO A 687 41.53 -29.35 27.40
C PRO A 687 40.30 -28.85 26.64
N TYR A 688 40.38 -28.88 25.31
CA TYR A 688 39.29 -28.50 24.44
C TYR A 688 39.16 -29.42 23.24
N THR A 689 37.95 -29.50 22.69
CA THR A 689 37.69 -30.09 21.38
C THR A 689 37.37 -28.97 20.38
N GLU A 690 38.03 -28.96 19.24
CA GLU A 690 37.68 -28.07 18.16
C GLU A 690 36.38 -28.57 17.51
N ARG A 691 35.35 -27.76 17.51
CA ARG A 691 34.06 -28.04 16.88
C ARG A 691 33.87 -27.15 15.67
N GLN A 692 33.35 -27.79 14.61
CA GLN A 692 32.97 -27.08 13.41
C GLN A 692 31.48 -27.29 13.18
N VAL A 693 30.73 -26.19 13.08
CA VAL A 693 29.27 -26.19 13.04
C VAL A 693 28.74 -25.21 12.01
N LEU A 694 27.56 -25.54 11.46
CA LEU A 694 26.82 -24.62 10.60
C LEU A 694 25.98 -23.69 11.46
N ASP A 695 25.98 -22.43 11.07
CA ASP A 695 24.98 -21.45 11.52
C ASP A 695 24.46 -20.64 10.33
N GLY A 696 23.22 -20.17 10.44
CA GLY A 696 22.54 -19.51 9.35
C GLY A 696 21.95 -18.18 9.73
N TYR A 697 22.02 -17.25 8.80
CA TYR A 697 21.40 -15.92 8.91
C TYR A 697 20.56 -15.61 7.67
N GLN A 698 19.66 -14.63 7.82
CA GLN A 698 18.78 -14.20 6.74
C GLN A 698 19.44 -13.14 5.86
N LYS A 699 19.39 -13.33 4.55
CA LYS A 699 19.89 -12.39 3.55
C LYS A 699 18.78 -12.03 2.58
N ALA A 700 18.63 -10.74 2.29
CA ALA A 700 17.66 -10.26 1.30
C ALA A 700 18.10 -10.66 -0.12
N GLY A 701 17.16 -11.13 -0.93
CA GLY A 701 17.39 -11.52 -2.33
C GLY A 701 16.17 -11.27 -3.20
N ASN A 702 16.28 -11.58 -4.49
CA ASN A 702 15.22 -11.48 -5.48
C ASN A 702 14.53 -12.84 -5.72
N GLY A 703 14.26 -13.58 -4.64
CA GLY A 703 13.76 -14.95 -4.68
C GLY A 703 12.24 -15.11 -4.73
N SER A 704 11.45 -14.02 -4.70
CA SER A 704 9.98 -14.11 -4.75
C SER A 704 9.48 -14.01 -6.19
N ARG A 705 8.68 -15.00 -6.60
CA ARG A 705 7.89 -14.95 -7.82
C ARG A 705 6.41 -14.85 -7.50
N LEU A 706 5.75 -13.86 -8.09
CA LEU A 706 4.33 -13.60 -7.89
C LEU A 706 3.66 -13.48 -9.26
N VAL A 707 2.63 -14.32 -9.49
CA VAL A 707 1.77 -14.22 -10.67
C VAL A 707 0.35 -13.94 -10.20
N LYS A 708 -0.22 -12.84 -10.68
CA LYS A 708 -1.61 -12.44 -10.42
C LYS A 708 -2.36 -12.38 -11.74
N GLN A 709 -3.57 -12.91 -11.75
CA GLN A 709 -4.49 -12.74 -12.88
C GLN A 709 -5.93 -12.73 -12.36
N GLY A 710 -6.81 -12.12 -13.13
CA GLY A 710 -8.21 -12.07 -12.70
C GLY A 710 -9.11 -11.31 -13.65
N ILE A 711 -10.40 -11.34 -13.30
CA ILE A 711 -11.45 -10.57 -13.96
C ILE A 711 -12.05 -9.65 -12.92
N GLU A 712 -12.17 -8.37 -13.23
CA GLU A 712 -12.88 -7.36 -12.45
C GLU A 712 -14.15 -6.96 -13.20
N LEU A 713 -15.25 -6.81 -12.46
CA LEU A 713 -16.54 -6.37 -12.98
C LEU A 713 -17.06 -5.20 -12.15
N ALA A 714 -17.53 -4.17 -12.81
CA ALA A 714 -18.26 -3.06 -12.21
C ALA A 714 -19.49 -2.73 -13.07
N PHE A 715 -20.67 -2.78 -12.47
CA PHE A 715 -21.94 -2.41 -13.10
C PHE A 715 -22.67 -1.40 -12.24
N THR A 716 -23.18 -0.35 -12.85
CA THR A 716 -24.07 0.64 -12.21
C THR A 716 -25.29 0.80 -13.05
N SER A 717 -26.47 0.56 -12.46
CA SER A 717 -27.74 0.72 -13.18
C SER A 717 -28.12 2.19 -13.31
N GLN A 718 -28.96 2.53 -14.28
CA GLN A 718 -29.79 3.72 -14.20
C GLN A 718 -30.61 3.69 -12.90
N ARG A 719 -31.08 4.85 -12.47
CA ARG A 719 -32.00 4.93 -11.33
C ARG A 719 -33.38 4.36 -11.72
N ILE A 720 -33.83 3.34 -11.00
CA ILE A 720 -35.16 2.76 -11.15
C ILE A 720 -36.15 3.69 -10.46
N HIS A 721 -36.81 4.56 -11.21
CA HIS A 721 -37.65 5.65 -10.66
C HIS A 721 -38.76 5.15 -9.75
N ALA A 722 -39.42 4.00 -10.08
CA ALA A 722 -40.48 3.41 -9.27
C ALA A 722 -40.00 3.01 -7.86
N LEU A 723 -38.78 2.53 -7.74
CA LEU A 723 -38.15 2.12 -6.47
C LEU A 723 -37.29 3.20 -5.87
N ARG A 724 -37.00 4.30 -6.60
CA ARG A 724 -36.06 5.34 -6.22
C ARG A 724 -34.67 4.80 -5.92
N THR A 725 -34.33 3.65 -6.51
CA THR A 725 -33.15 2.86 -6.19
C THR A 725 -32.20 2.77 -7.38
N ARG A 726 -30.92 2.89 -7.09
CA ARG A 726 -29.82 2.54 -8.01
C ARG A 726 -29.18 1.25 -7.53
N ILE A 727 -28.86 0.36 -8.45
CA ILE A 727 -28.18 -0.90 -8.17
C ILE A 727 -26.75 -0.78 -8.65
N ASN A 728 -25.80 -1.08 -7.77
CA ASN A 728 -24.38 -1.16 -8.09
C ASN A 728 -23.89 -2.58 -7.80
N VAL A 729 -23.22 -3.18 -8.77
CA VAL A 729 -22.61 -4.50 -8.62
C VAL A 729 -21.13 -4.37 -8.90
N THR A 730 -20.31 -4.75 -7.93
CA THR A 730 -18.88 -4.94 -8.14
C THR A 730 -18.53 -6.40 -7.87
N GLY A 731 -17.60 -6.95 -8.64
CA GLY A 731 -17.19 -8.34 -8.47
C GLY A 731 -15.78 -8.56 -8.98
N ALA A 732 -15.16 -9.63 -8.50
CA ALA A 732 -13.90 -10.07 -9.03
C ALA A 732 -13.70 -11.58 -8.87
N TRP A 733 -12.98 -12.13 -9.85
CA TRP A 733 -12.24 -13.36 -9.71
C TRP A 733 -10.77 -13.04 -9.70
N PHE A 734 -10.07 -13.39 -8.63
CA PHE A 734 -8.61 -13.24 -8.50
C PHE A 734 -7.96 -14.58 -8.31
N ARG A 735 -6.89 -14.80 -9.06
CA ARG A 735 -5.96 -15.93 -8.88
C ARG A 735 -4.58 -15.38 -8.58
N THR A 736 -3.99 -15.83 -7.47
CA THR A 736 -2.63 -15.45 -7.07
C THR A 736 -1.80 -16.69 -6.85
N LEU A 737 -0.68 -16.77 -7.55
CA LEU A 737 0.31 -17.81 -7.40
C LEU A 737 1.57 -17.21 -6.79
N TYR A 738 1.87 -17.62 -5.57
CA TYR A 738 3.12 -17.33 -4.88
C TYR A 738 4.08 -18.49 -5.08
N THR A 739 5.28 -18.22 -5.53
CA THR A 739 6.31 -19.25 -5.71
C THR A 739 7.68 -18.70 -5.35
N ASN A 740 8.62 -19.62 -5.15
CA ASN A 740 10.03 -19.30 -5.01
C ASN A 740 10.72 -19.38 -6.39
N SER A 741 11.59 -18.44 -6.70
CA SER A 741 12.36 -18.41 -7.95
C SER A 741 13.81 -18.87 -7.78
N GLN A 742 14.19 -19.24 -6.55
CA GLN A 742 15.56 -19.66 -6.20
C GLN A 742 15.52 -20.86 -5.25
N PRO A 743 16.50 -21.76 -5.26
CA PRO A 743 16.65 -22.81 -4.26
C PRO A 743 16.78 -22.25 -2.85
N MET A 744 16.34 -23.00 -1.85
CA MET A 744 16.31 -22.58 -0.46
C MET A 744 16.98 -23.61 0.46
N PHE A 745 17.77 -23.13 1.40
CA PHE A 745 18.23 -23.92 2.52
C PHE A 745 17.11 -24.15 3.53
N ASP A 746 17.00 -25.38 4.02
CA ASP A 746 16.09 -25.72 5.13
C ASP A 746 16.77 -26.70 6.09
N ALA A 747 16.83 -26.29 7.38
CA ALA A 747 17.48 -27.06 8.42
C ALA A 747 16.52 -28.06 9.09
N VAL A 748 16.99 -29.25 9.46
CA VAL A 748 16.22 -30.23 10.22
C VAL A 748 16.45 -30.06 11.72
N SER A 749 15.42 -30.33 12.52
CA SER A 749 15.49 -30.25 13.98
C SER A 749 15.92 -31.57 14.64
N THR A 750 16.21 -32.61 13.83
CA THR A 750 16.60 -33.95 14.32
C THR A 750 17.93 -33.89 15.05
N VAL A 751 18.04 -34.66 16.13
CA VAL A 751 19.27 -34.84 16.91
C VAL A 751 19.68 -36.32 16.80
N ILE A 752 20.92 -36.58 16.40
CA ILE A 752 21.51 -37.92 16.32
C ILE A 752 22.79 -37.93 17.17
N ASP A 753 22.97 -38.92 18.04
CA ASP A 753 24.13 -39.04 18.94
C ASP A 753 24.40 -37.75 19.75
N ASN A 754 23.35 -37.15 20.31
CA ASN A 754 23.36 -35.87 21.02
C ASN A 754 23.88 -34.65 20.20
N GLN A 755 23.92 -34.76 18.88
CA GLN A 755 24.32 -33.67 17.99
C GLN A 755 23.17 -33.28 17.08
N PRO A 756 22.77 -31.99 17.02
CA PRO A 756 21.77 -31.54 16.07
C PRO A 756 22.27 -31.69 14.63
N VAL A 757 21.51 -32.39 13.79
CA VAL A 757 21.86 -32.57 12.36
C VAL A 757 22.09 -31.24 11.67
N ARG A 758 21.28 -30.20 11.99
CA ARG A 758 21.38 -28.84 11.44
C ARG A 758 22.74 -28.13 11.68
N GLU A 759 23.48 -28.58 12.72
CA GLU A 759 24.82 -28.04 13.00
C GLU A 759 25.89 -28.69 12.12
N GLN A 760 25.59 -29.79 11.46
CA GLN A 760 26.53 -30.52 10.62
C GLN A 760 26.17 -30.50 9.15
N TYR A 761 24.87 -30.60 8.84
CA TYR A 761 24.37 -30.65 7.48
C TYR A 761 23.07 -29.85 7.35
N VAL A 762 22.96 -29.05 6.29
CA VAL A 762 21.73 -28.32 5.93
C VAL A 762 21.44 -28.53 4.45
N GLY A 763 20.24 -29.01 4.14
CA GLY A 763 19.82 -29.32 2.78
C GLY A 763 19.46 -28.06 1.99
N LEU A 764 19.83 -28.04 0.71
CA LEU A 764 19.40 -27.07 -0.28
C LEU A 764 18.35 -27.72 -1.19
N TYR A 765 17.16 -27.12 -1.27
CA TYR A 765 16.02 -27.70 -1.97
C TYR A 765 15.57 -26.79 -3.10
N ASP A 766 15.36 -27.42 -4.26
CA ASP A 766 14.66 -26.82 -5.39
C ASP A 766 13.15 -27.08 -5.25
N TRP A 767 12.56 -26.56 -4.24
CA TRP A 767 11.14 -26.70 -4.03
C TRP A 767 10.38 -25.41 -4.17
N ASN A 768 9.13 -25.56 -4.56
CA ASN A 768 8.20 -24.46 -4.56
C ASN A 768 7.42 -24.46 -3.24
N ASP A 769 7.79 -23.57 -2.32
CA ASP A 769 7.13 -23.42 -1.01
C ASP A 769 5.91 -22.49 -1.05
N GLY A 770 5.45 -22.13 -2.24
CA GLY A 770 4.38 -21.19 -2.48
C GLY A 770 2.97 -21.79 -2.40
N ARG A 771 2.01 -20.96 -2.76
CA ARG A 771 0.57 -21.27 -2.72
C ARG A 771 -0.15 -20.70 -3.92
N LEU A 772 -1.13 -21.46 -4.38
CA LEU A 772 -2.13 -20.97 -5.31
C LEU A 772 -3.40 -20.62 -4.53
N ASN A 773 -3.88 -19.40 -4.72
CA ASN A 773 -5.13 -18.94 -4.12
C ASN A 773 -6.05 -18.42 -5.22
N ASP A 774 -7.30 -18.84 -5.18
CA ASP A 774 -8.40 -18.32 -6.01
C ASP A 774 -9.47 -17.73 -5.10
N ARG A 775 -10.05 -16.60 -5.52
CA ARG A 775 -11.18 -16.00 -4.84
C ARG A 775 -12.18 -15.44 -5.85
N VAL A 776 -13.45 -15.72 -5.61
CA VAL A 776 -14.57 -15.12 -6.35
C VAL A 776 -15.48 -14.43 -5.36
N ASN A 777 -15.68 -13.13 -5.53
CA ASN A 777 -16.62 -12.37 -4.71
C ASN A 777 -17.41 -11.34 -5.52
N THR A 778 -18.61 -11.01 -5.03
CA THR A 778 -19.44 -9.94 -5.55
C THR A 778 -20.05 -9.12 -4.42
N ASN A 779 -20.19 -7.83 -4.65
CA ASN A 779 -20.90 -6.91 -3.76
C ASN A 779 -22.06 -6.28 -4.56
N VAL A 780 -23.28 -6.42 -4.06
CA VAL A 780 -24.46 -5.80 -4.63
C VAL A 780 -24.95 -4.74 -3.66
N THR A 781 -25.03 -3.49 -4.11
CA THR A 781 -25.45 -2.36 -3.29
C THR A 781 -26.72 -1.75 -3.89
N PHE A 782 -27.73 -1.61 -3.05
CA PHE A 782 -29.00 -0.96 -3.36
C PHE A 782 -29.05 0.40 -2.67
N ASP A 783 -28.98 1.48 -3.47
CA ASP A 783 -29.02 2.85 -2.96
C ASP A 783 -30.40 3.45 -3.23
N THR A 784 -31.21 3.54 -2.19
CA THR A 784 -32.55 4.10 -2.23
C THR A 784 -32.58 5.49 -1.61
N GLN A 785 -33.00 6.48 -2.37
CA GLN A 785 -33.08 7.86 -1.92
C GLN A 785 -34.52 8.32 -1.91
N ILE A 786 -34.99 8.78 -0.75
CA ILE A 786 -36.35 9.33 -0.54
C ILE A 786 -36.21 10.84 -0.30
N PRO A 787 -36.24 11.68 -1.36
CA PRO A 787 -36.00 13.11 -1.27
C PRO A 787 -36.97 13.85 -0.34
N GLU A 788 -38.22 13.44 -0.30
CA GLU A 788 -39.28 14.05 0.52
C GLU A 788 -38.96 13.94 2.01
N TRP A 789 -38.35 12.81 2.38
CA TRP A 789 -37.95 12.56 3.76
C TRP A 789 -36.48 12.87 4.02
N ARG A 790 -35.72 13.25 2.97
CA ARG A 790 -34.26 13.42 3.04
C ARG A 790 -33.61 12.21 3.70
N LEU A 791 -34.02 11.02 3.28
CA LEU A 791 -33.47 9.75 3.75
C LEU A 791 -32.72 9.06 2.60
N ILE A 792 -31.60 8.48 2.95
CA ILE A 792 -30.80 7.61 2.08
C ILE A 792 -30.66 6.26 2.79
N PHE A 793 -31.10 5.19 2.12
CA PHE A 793 -30.90 3.83 2.56
C PHE A 793 -29.92 3.15 1.64
N THR A 794 -28.90 2.52 2.21
CA THR A 794 -28.00 1.67 1.46
C THR A 794 -28.00 0.28 2.08
N THR A 795 -28.45 -0.69 1.31
CA THR A 795 -28.31 -2.11 1.66
C THR A 795 -27.22 -2.70 0.79
N SER A 796 -26.23 -3.32 1.40
CA SER A 796 -25.17 -4.03 0.67
C SER A 796 -25.19 -5.51 1.01
N VAL A 797 -25.18 -6.34 -0.04
CA VAL A 797 -25.07 -7.80 0.04
C VAL A 797 -23.71 -8.18 -0.49
N GLN A 798 -22.88 -8.72 0.36
CA GLN A 798 -21.53 -9.14 0.01
C GLN A 798 -21.47 -10.66 -0.01
N CYS A 799 -21.22 -11.22 -1.20
CA CYS A 799 -21.10 -12.66 -1.40
C CYS A 799 -19.64 -13.03 -1.68
N MET A 800 -19.11 -13.91 -0.88
CA MET A 800 -17.88 -14.62 -1.14
C MET A 800 -18.26 -16.01 -1.69
N TRP A 801 -18.21 -16.18 -3.01
CA TRP A 801 -18.69 -17.41 -3.67
C TRP A 801 -17.76 -18.57 -3.42
N MET A 802 -16.46 -18.30 -3.44
CA MET A 802 -15.46 -19.35 -3.35
C MET A 802 -14.11 -18.74 -2.92
N ILE A 803 -13.42 -19.42 -2.02
CA ILE A 803 -11.99 -19.23 -1.78
C ILE A 803 -11.37 -20.61 -1.90
N HIS A 804 -10.51 -20.79 -2.88
CA HIS A 804 -9.79 -22.03 -3.11
C HIS A 804 -8.31 -21.83 -2.82
N THR A 805 -7.72 -22.71 -2.01
CA THR A 805 -6.30 -22.64 -1.64
C THR A 805 -5.64 -23.99 -1.86
N ARG A 806 -4.49 -23.97 -2.48
CA ARG A 806 -3.63 -25.14 -2.65
C ARG A 806 -2.17 -24.78 -2.37
N GLN A 807 -1.55 -25.51 -1.47
CA GLN A 807 -0.11 -25.44 -1.29
C GLN A 807 0.59 -26.11 -2.48
N MET A 808 1.65 -25.48 -3.00
CA MET A 808 2.42 -26.04 -4.10
C MET A 808 3.19 -27.29 -3.61
N TRP A 809 3.33 -28.25 -4.50
CA TRP A 809 4.06 -29.47 -4.21
C TRP A 809 5.51 -29.19 -3.87
N LYS A 810 6.02 -29.82 -2.82
CA LYS A 810 7.40 -29.77 -2.41
C LYS A 810 8.06 -31.12 -2.65
N ASN A 811 9.14 -31.14 -3.41
CA ASN A 811 10.03 -32.28 -3.43
C ASN A 811 10.82 -32.30 -2.12
N GLY A 812 10.67 -33.33 -1.32
CA GLY A 812 11.35 -33.47 -0.03
C GLY A 812 12.83 -33.84 -0.14
N THR A 813 13.29 -34.27 -1.31
CA THR A 813 14.71 -34.64 -1.51
C THR A 813 15.51 -33.35 -1.81
N PRO A 814 16.57 -33.07 -1.06
CA PRO A 814 17.45 -31.95 -1.36
C PRO A 814 18.20 -32.19 -2.68
N MET A 815 18.51 -31.12 -3.40
CA MET A 815 19.38 -31.19 -4.58
C MET A 815 20.88 -31.20 -4.20
N ALA A 816 21.18 -30.60 -3.06
CA ALA A 816 22.50 -30.47 -2.50
C ALA A 816 22.42 -30.25 -0.99
N TYR A 817 23.53 -30.31 -0.30
CA TYR A 817 23.63 -29.93 1.11
C TYR A 817 24.96 -29.22 1.40
N ILE A 818 24.97 -28.33 2.39
CA ILE A 818 26.19 -27.75 2.94
C ILE A 818 26.66 -28.61 4.14
N ALA A 819 27.96 -28.89 4.21
CA ALA A 819 28.55 -29.60 5.32
C ALA A 819 29.37 -28.66 6.23
N ALA A 820 29.32 -28.91 7.55
CA ALA A 820 30.11 -28.12 8.50
C ALA A 820 31.61 -28.34 8.34
N SER A 821 32.02 -29.55 7.92
CA SER A 821 33.42 -29.95 7.83
C SER A 821 34.28 -29.06 6.92
N ASP A 822 33.68 -28.49 5.89
CA ASP A 822 34.39 -27.66 4.87
C ASP A 822 33.61 -26.39 4.44
N GLY A 823 32.37 -26.28 4.86
CA GLY A 823 31.50 -25.14 4.48
C GLY A 823 31.13 -25.14 3.00
N GLN A 824 31.31 -26.24 2.29
CA GLN A 824 31.05 -26.34 0.86
C GLN A 824 29.72 -27.03 0.55
N LEU A 825 29.23 -26.73 -0.64
CA LEU A 825 28.00 -27.33 -1.14
C LEU A 825 28.33 -28.68 -1.85
N HIS A 826 27.74 -29.77 -1.36
CA HIS A 826 27.85 -31.09 -1.89
C HIS A 826 26.57 -31.54 -2.59
N PRO A 827 26.64 -32.28 -3.70
CA PRO A 827 25.46 -32.86 -4.32
C PRO A 827 24.83 -33.92 -3.42
N TYR A 828 23.52 -33.92 -3.30
CA TYR A 828 22.80 -34.97 -2.57
C TYR A 828 22.55 -36.14 -3.52
N THR A 829 23.12 -37.30 -3.23
CA THR A 829 23.08 -38.48 -4.08
C THR A 829 22.32 -39.64 -3.41
N THR A 830 22.10 -40.71 -4.14
CA THR A 830 21.52 -41.96 -3.57
C THR A 830 22.37 -42.50 -2.43
N GLU A 831 23.70 -42.32 -2.49
CA GLU A 831 24.62 -42.71 -1.44
C GLU A 831 24.43 -41.92 -0.14
N SER A 832 24.02 -40.64 -0.25
CA SER A 832 23.71 -39.81 0.89
C SER A 832 22.57 -40.36 1.76
N LEU A 833 21.70 -41.18 1.18
CA LEU A 833 20.62 -41.86 1.93
C LEU A 833 21.14 -42.98 2.88
N ASN A 834 22.36 -43.47 2.64
CA ASN A 834 22.99 -44.50 3.48
C ASN A 834 23.63 -43.90 4.75
N ASP A 835 23.91 -42.60 4.76
CA ASP A 835 24.36 -41.87 5.94
C ASP A 835 23.18 -41.57 6.86
N PRO A 836 23.16 -42.01 8.12
CA PRO A 836 22.06 -41.79 9.04
C PRO A 836 21.73 -40.33 9.29
N ARG A 837 22.71 -39.38 9.15
CA ARG A 837 22.53 -37.93 9.35
C ARG A 837 22.07 -37.28 8.09
N LEU A 838 22.66 -37.56 6.93
CA LEU A 838 22.27 -37.04 5.64
C LEU A 838 20.88 -37.51 5.22
N SER A 839 20.50 -38.75 5.54
CA SER A 839 19.15 -39.25 5.27
C SER A 839 18.04 -38.43 5.93
N GLN A 840 18.34 -37.79 7.07
CA GLN A 840 17.39 -36.88 7.77
C GLN A 840 17.08 -35.62 6.98
N LEU A 841 17.90 -35.26 6.01
CA LEU A 841 17.63 -34.13 5.11
C LEU A 841 16.49 -34.45 4.14
N THR A 842 16.19 -35.73 3.89
CA THR A 842 15.03 -36.12 3.09
C THR A 842 13.74 -35.87 3.89
N ARG A 843 12.91 -34.96 3.37
CA ARG A 843 11.65 -34.60 4.02
C ARG A 843 10.50 -35.45 3.52
N ASN A 844 9.80 -36.09 4.42
CA ASN A 844 8.56 -36.78 4.12
C ASN A 844 7.38 -35.87 4.43
N TYR A 845 6.84 -35.24 3.41
CA TYR A 845 5.65 -34.42 3.57
C TYR A 845 4.39 -35.28 3.51
N ASN A 846 3.46 -35.06 4.44
CA ASN A 846 2.13 -35.67 4.33
C ASN A 846 1.43 -35.09 3.09
N ALA A 847 0.94 -36.01 2.22
CA ALA A 847 0.21 -35.64 1.00
C ALA A 847 -1.02 -34.75 1.28
N ASP A 848 -1.60 -34.89 2.49
CA ASP A 848 -2.75 -34.06 2.89
C ASP A 848 -2.42 -32.56 2.98
N LEU A 849 -1.16 -32.19 3.19
CA LEU A 849 -0.73 -30.79 3.16
C LEU A 849 -0.91 -30.12 1.80
N PHE A 850 -0.87 -30.90 0.74
CA PHE A 850 -0.98 -30.42 -0.64
C PHE A 850 -2.39 -30.57 -1.22
N ARG A 851 -3.33 -31.18 -0.44
CA ARG A 851 -4.72 -31.25 -0.85
C ARG A 851 -5.33 -29.85 -0.91
N PRO A 852 -5.95 -29.50 -2.03
CA PRO A 852 -6.67 -28.24 -2.12
C PRO A 852 -7.86 -28.27 -1.16
N PHE A 853 -8.17 -27.12 -0.59
CA PHE A 853 -9.43 -26.95 0.12
C PHE A 853 -10.18 -25.74 -0.41
N THR A 854 -11.48 -25.76 -0.30
CA THR A 854 -12.35 -24.69 -0.73
C THR A 854 -13.22 -24.23 0.44
N VAL A 855 -13.17 -22.95 0.73
CA VAL A 855 -14.12 -22.30 1.64
C VAL A 855 -15.43 -22.13 0.89
N PRO A 856 -16.55 -22.68 1.38
CA PRO A 856 -17.83 -22.58 0.71
C PRO A 856 -18.36 -21.14 0.68
N MET A 857 -19.37 -20.92 -0.16
CA MET A 857 -20.06 -19.64 -0.27
C MET A 857 -20.41 -19.07 1.10
N SER A 858 -20.21 -17.78 1.24
CA SER A 858 -20.71 -17.02 2.38
C SER A 858 -21.33 -15.70 1.90
N ALA A 859 -22.32 -15.20 2.63
CA ALA A 859 -22.98 -13.95 2.35
C ALA A 859 -23.20 -13.17 3.63
N ILE A 860 -23.05 -11.85 3.57
CA ILE A 860 -23.35 -10.92 4.66
C ILE A 860 -24.18 -9.76 4.12
N VAL A 861 -25.08 -9.25 4.95
CA VAL A 861 -25.91 -8.09 4.62
C VAL A 861 -25.61 -6.97 5.61
N ASN A 862 -25.33 -5.78 5.07
CA ASN A 862 -25.11 -4.56 5.82
C ASN A 862 -26.18 -3.52 5.46
N LEU A 863 -26.59 -2.69 6.42
CA LEU A 863 -27.56 -1.63 6.25
C LEU A 863 -26.99 -0.30 6.75
N LYS A 864 -27.17 0.75 5.97
CA LYS A 864 -26.89 2.14 6.36
C LYS A 864 -28.11 3.01 6.12
N VAL A 865 -28.42 3.85 7.06
CA VAL A 865 -29.52 4.82 6.99
C VAL A 865 -28.95 6.19 7.30
N THR A 866 -29.14 7.15 6.40
CA THR A 866 -28.71 8.52 6.58
C THR A 866 -29.92 9.45 6.50
N LYS A 867 -30.10 10.29 7.52
CA LYS A 867 -31.10 11.34 7.59
C LYS A 867 -30.42 12.69 7.50
N GLU A 868 -30.82 13.52 6.55
CA GLU A 868 -30.42 14.93 6.49
C GLU A 868 -31.49 15.79 7.18
N ILE A 869 -31.07 16.60 8.17
CA ILE A 869 -31.92 17.50 8.94
C ILE A 869 -31.58 18.94 8.58
N GLY A 870 -32.46 19.54 7.79
CA GLY A 870 -32.15 20.85 7.21
C GLY A 870 -30.96 20.78 6.23
N ARG A 871 -30.13 21.84 6.22
CA ARG A 871 -28.86 21.90 5.48
C ARG A 871 -27.64 21.80 6.40
N MET A 872 -27.89 21.74 7.71
CA MET A 872 -26.84 21.91 8.72
C MET A 872 -26.44 20.57 9.40
N MET A 873 -27.34 19.59 9.48
CA MET A 873 -27.10 18.38 10.25
C MET A 873 -27.39 17.13 9.43
N ARG A 874 -26.54 16.15 9.62
CA ARG A 874 -26.66 14.82 9.06
C ARG A 874 -26.49 13.79 10.17
N LEU A 875 -27.45 12.88 10.30
CA LEU A 875 -27.39 11.75 11.21
C LEU A 875 -27.36 10.47 10.38
N SER A 876 -26.43 9.59 10.70
CA SER A 876 -26.32 8.31 10.04
C SER A 876 -26.24 7.21 11.09
N PHE A 877 -26.93 6.11 10.79
CA PHE A 877 -26.87 4.87 11.54
C PHE A 877 -26.39 3.77 10.58
N PHE A 878 -25.53 2.91 11.04
CA PHE A 878 -25.13 1.73 10.29
C PHE A 878 -25.22 0.47 11.16
N ALA A 879 -25.55 -0.63 10.51
CA ALA A 879 -25.60 -1.96 11.07
C ALA A 879 -24.92 -2.91 10.09
N ASN A 880 -23.82 -3.49 10.50
CA ASN A 880 -23.06 -4.42 9.69
C ASN A 880 -23.34 -5.85 10.15
N LYS A 881 -23.39 -6.77 9.18
CA LYS A 881 -23.64 -8.20 9.40
C LYS A 881 -24.99 -8.46 10.12
N ILE A 882 -26.03 -7.71 9.72
CA ILE A 882 -27.39 -7.90 10.27
C ILE A 882 -28.00 -9.25 9.89
N LEU A 883 -27.60 -9.78 8.74
CA LEU A 883 -27.88 -11.13 8.30
C LEU A 883 -26.58 -11.72 7.78
N ASP A 884 -26.34 -12.98 8.06
CA ASP A 884 -25.18 -13.71 7.60
C ASP A 884 -25.53 -15.16 7.23
N TYR A 885 -24.79 -15.66 6.22
CA TYR A 885 -24.75 -17.06 5.86
C TYR A 885 -23.30 -17.49 5.81
N LEU A 886 -22.83 -18.19 6.83
CA LEU A 886 -21.42 -18.56 7.05
C LEU A 886 -21.35 -20.07 7.38
N PRO A 887 -21.58 -20.97 6.39
CA PRO A 887 -21.54 -22.40 6.67
C PRO A 887 -20.15 -22.86 7.12
N ASP A 888 -20.14 -23.82 8.06
CA ASP A 888 -18.91 -24.50 8.47
C ASP A 888 -18.30 -25.24 7.29
N TYR A 889 -16.98 -25.48 7.35
CA TYR A 889 -16.29 -26.27 6.32
C TYR A 889 -15.15 -27.08 6.93
N THR A 890 -14.64 -28.05 6.18
CA THR A 890 -13.52 -28.88 6.60
C THR A 890 -12.28 -28.51 5.81
N ALA A 891 -11.19 -28.23 6.51
CA ALA A 891 -9.85 -28.01 5.94
C ALA A 891 -8.81 -28.80 6.73
N ASN A 892 -7.95 -29.53 6.04
CA ASN A 892 -6.87 -30.32 6.63
C ASN A 892 -7.37 -31.27 7.75
N GLY A 893 -8.55 -31.90 7.53
CA GLY A 893 -9.16 -32.86 8.48
C GLY A 893 -9.79 -32.20 9.73
N ARG A 894 -9.88 -30.85 9.79
CA ARG A 894 -10.49 -30.12 10.90
C ARG A 894 -11.73 -29.38 10.43
N THR A 895 -12.80 -29.42 11.22
CA THR A 895 -13.98 -28.59 10.99
C THR A 895 -13.70 -27.17 11.46
N ILE A 896 -13.86 -26.23 10.54
CA ILE A 896 -13.71 -24.78 10.78
C ILE A 896 -15.10 -24.20 10.92
N ARG A 897 -15.41 -23.69 12.10
CA ARG A 897 -16.65 -22.97 12.38
C ARG A 897 -16.46 -21.48 12.09
N ARG A 898 -17.48 -20.87 11.48
CA ARG A 898 -17.48 -19.45 11.14
C ARG A 898 -18.66 -18.76 11.81
N ASN A 899 -18.37 -17.67 12.51
CA ASN A 899 -19.37 -16.82 13.15
C ASN A 899 -19.14 -15.38 12.73
N ALA A 900 -20.22 -14.63 12.51
CA ALA A 900 -20.20 -13.19 12.36
C ALA A 900 -20.84 -12.55 13.58
N SER A 901 -20.19 -11.51 14.10
CA SER A 901 -20.78 -10.68 15.15
C SER A 901 -21.30 -9.41 14.50
N PRO A 902 -22.64 -9.15 14.55
CA PRO A 902 -23.19 -7.89 14.08
C PRO A 902 -22.66 -6.74 14.95
N TYR A 903 -22.39 -5.59 14.33
CA TYR A 903 -22.03 -4.38 15.06
C TYR A 903 -22.71 -3.15 14.49
N PHE A 904 -22.89 -2.15 15.35
CA PHE A 904 -23.67 -0.96 15.06
C PHE A 904 -22.85 0.30 15.35
N GLY A 905 -23.19 1.36 14.68
CA GLY A 905 -22.59 2.64 14.97
C GLY A 905 -23.45 3.80 14.49
N VAL A 906 -23.12 4.97 15.02
CA VAL A 906 -23.80 6.23 14.71
C VAL A 906 -22.79 7.29 14.32
N GLU A 907 -23.18 8.17 13.42
CA GLU A 907 -22.42 9.33 13.02
C GLU A 907 -23.31 10.57 12.98
N ALA A 908 -22.79 11.66 13.54
CA ALA A 908 -23.40 12.97 13.44
C ALA A 908 -22.43 13.92 12.72
N GLY A 909 -22.92 14.58 11.69
CA GLY A 909 -22.20 15.64 10.95
C GLY A 909 -22.94 16.96 11.07
N LEU A 910 -22.21 18.04 11.41
CA LEU A 910 -22.73 19.41 11.47
C LEU A 910 -21.98 20.27 10.46
N SER A 911 -22.68 21.18 9.80
CA SER A 911 -22.15 22.15 8.85
C SER A 911 -22.65 23.56 9.23
N LEU A 912 -21.79 24.36 9.91
CA LEU A 912 -22.12 25.63 10.55
C LEU A 912 -21.59 26.82 9.76
#